data_3e327f1e73ba283ffc3afaa6db72f7f6
#
_entry.id   3e327f1e73ba283ffc3afaa6db72f7f6
#
_cell.length_a   1.000
_cell.length_b   1.000
_cell.length_c   1.000
_cell.angle_alpha   90.00
_cell.angle_beta   90.00
_cell.angle_gamma   90.00
#
_symmetry.space_group_name_H-M   'P 1'
#
loop_
_entity.id
_entity.type
_entity.pdbx_description
1 polymer ?
#
loop_
_entity_poly.entity_id
_entity_poly.type
_entity_poly.pdbx_seq_one_letter_code
_entity_poly.pdbx_strand_id
1 'polypeptide(L)'
;MKIIKRSGVEDIFDANKIVAAVQKANASVIDYEKLSNEQIEEIANNVEVACENMKRSPSVEEIQDMVENQLMNKHAFTVARNYITYRYKRALVRKSNSTDEQILSLLECNNEEVKQENSNKNPTVNSVQRDYMAGEVSKDITKRFLLPEDIVEAHEKGLIHFHDADYFAQHMHNCCLVNLGDMLENGTVISETRIDRPKSFSTACNIATQAIAQIASSQYGGQSISLSHLAPFVQVSREKFRIQVRREFEAIGLDLDEEKINKVAELRVKEEINRGVQMIQYQVITLMTTNGQAPFITVFMYLDEVPEGQTRTDLAAIIEEMLHQRIKGVKNEKGVFITPAFPKLIYVLEEDNIHEDSPYWYLTQLAAQCTAKRMVPDYISEKKMKELKVDKNGEGHCYTCMGCRSFLTPYVDPETNKPKYYGRFNQGVVTINLVDAACSSGGDMDKFWKILDERLDLCYRALMCRHKRLLGTPSDVAPILWQNGALARLKKGEPIDKLLFGGYSTISLGYAGLCECTRYMTGVSHTEPELGTPFALKVMQHLNDACAEWKAKENIDFSLYGTPLESTTYKFAKCLPKRFGIIKGVTDRNYITNSYHVHVTEDINAFDKLKFESQFQALSQGGAISYVEVPNMQNNIEAVLSVIQYIYDNIMYAELNTKSDYCMECGYDGEIKIVEEEGSGKLVWECPNCGNRNQDKMSVARRTCGYIGTQFWNQGRTQEIKERVLHL
;
A
#
# COMPACT_ATOMS: atom_id res chain seq x y z
N MET A 1 16.44 33.92 -5.21
CA MET A 1 15.11 33.42 -5.61
C MET A 1 15.20 31.92 -5.82
N LYS A 2 14.15 31.17 -5.48
CA LYS A 2 14.04 29.71 -5.70
C LYS A 2 13.22 29.39 -6.94
N ILE A 3 13.51 28.28 -7.56
CA ILE A 3 12.79 27.72 -8.72
C ILE A 3 12.42 26.28 -8.45
N ILE A 4 11.43 25.74 -9.14
CA ILE A 4 11.03 24.34 -9.05
C ILE A 4 11.63 23.59 -10.25
N LYS A 5 12.54 22.65 -9.97
CA LYS A 5 13.08 21.73 -10.96
C LYS A 5 12.00 20.81 -11.53
N ARG A 6 12.26 20.18 -12.67
CA ARG A 6 11.38 19.15 -13.26
C ARG A 6 11.11 17.97 -12.32
N SER A 7 12.05 17.68 -11.41
CA SER A 7 11.89 16.68 -10.34
C SER A 7 10.93 17.12 -9.22
N GLY A 8 10.41 18.36 -9.26
CA GLY A 8 9.59 18.93 -8.18
C GLY A 8 10.39 19.51 -7.01
N VAL A 9 11.72 19.37 -7.00
CA VAL A 9 12.58 19.89 -5.93
C VAL A 9 12.88 21.38 -6.18
N GLU A 10 12.89 22.18 -5.12
CA GLU A 10 13.35 23.57 -5.20
C GLU A 10 14.87 23.66 -5.38
N ASP A 11 15.32 24.60 -6.21
CA ASP A 11 16.73 24.94 -6.43
C ASP A 11 16.90 26.45 -6.52
N ILE A 12 18.14 26.92 -6.50
CA ILE A 12 18.43 28.34 -6.65
C ILE A 12 18.38 28.72 -8.14
N PHE A 13 17.73 29.84 -8.44
CA PHE A 13 17.71 30.40 -9.79
C PHE A 13 19.15 30.83 -10.23
N ASP A 14 19.50 30.49 -11.45
CA ASP A 14 20.79 30.82 -12.03
C ASP A 14 20.60 31.39 -13.46
N ALA A 15 20.70 32.70 -13.59
CA ALA A 15 20.55 33.43 -14.84
C ALA A 15 21.57 32.99 -15.92
N ASN A 16 22.77 32.52 -15.50
CA ASN A 16 23.79 32.05 -16.45
C ASN A 16 23.33 30.83 -17.25
N LYS A 17 22.44 30.02 -16.72
CA LYS A 17 21.84 28.88 -17.45
C LYS A 17 20.97 29.37 -18.60
N ILE A 18 20.28 30.50 -18.44
CA ILE A 18 19.49 31.14 -19.51
C ILE A 18 20.42 31.68 -20.57
N VAL A 19 21.43 32.46 -20.16
CA VAL A 19 22.47 33.01 -21.09
C VAL A 19 23.08 31.90 -21.91
N ALA A 20 23.57 30.84 -21.32
CA ALA A 20 24.17 29.71 -22.02
C ALA A 20 23.20 29.00 -22.99
N ALA A 21 21.94 28.88 -22.64
CA ALA A 21 20.92 28.24 -23.48
C ALA A 21 20.60 29.12 -24.71
N VAL A 22 20.44 30.42 -24.51
CA VAL A 22 20.20 31.39 -25.63
C VAL A 22 21.43 31.52 -26.53
N GLN A 23 22.65 31.58 -25.97
CA GLN A 23 23.88 31.58 -26.74
C GLN A 23 24.00 30.35 -27.66
N LYS A 24 23.66 29.16 -27.19
CA LYS A 24 23.63 27.95 -28.02
C LYS A 24 22.64 28.04 -29.18
N ALA A 25 21.45 28.59 -28.95
CA ALA A 25 20.47 28.81 -30.00
C ALA A 25 20.93 29.89 -31.00
N ASN A 26 21.60 30.92 -30.50
CA ASN A 26 22.15 32.06 -31.29
C ASN A 26 23.35 31.64 -32.17
N ALA A 27 24.16 30.68 -31.71
CA ALA A 27 25.37 30.25 -32.43
C ALA A 27 25.08 29.65 -33.81
N SER A 28 23.91 29.07 -34.02
CA SER A 28 23.47 28.44 -35.27
C SER A 28 22.72 29.39 -36.22
N VAL A 29 22.68 30.68 -35.90
CA VAL A 29 22.01 31.73 -36.70
C VAL A 29 23.05 32.48 -37.55
N ILE A 30 22.66 32.97 -38.71
CA ILE A 30 23.52 33.76 -39.56
C ILE A 30 23.86 35.12 -38.93
N ASP A 31 25.06 35.64 -39.18
CA ASP A 31 25.64 36.73 -38.38
C ASP A 31 24.77 37.98 -38.25
N TYR A 32 24.05 38.38 -39.27
CA TYR A 32 23.18 39.58 -39.24
C TYR A 32 21.87 39.41 -38.48
N GLU A 33 21.47 38.18 -38.17
CA GLU A 33 20.30 37.87 -37.33
C GLU A 33 20.68 37.47 -35.90
N LYS A 34 21.98 37.42 -35.57
CA LYS A 34 22.46 37.10 -34.24
C LYS A 34 22.14 38.20 -33.24
N LEU A 35 21.77 37.79 -32.06
CA LEU A 35 21.71 38.65 -30.89
C LEU A 35 23.14 38.95 -30.39
N SER A 36 23.38 40.20 -29.93
CA SER A 36 24.62 40.53 -29.23
C SER A 36 24.61 39.92 -27.81
N ASN A 37 25.78 39.84 -27.17
CA ASN A 37 25.88 39.34 -25.80
C ASN A 37 25.08 40.23 -24.83
N GLU A 38 25.07 41.56 -25.02
CA GLU A 38 24.29 42.47 -24.21
C GLU A 38 22.77 42.20 -24.32
N GLN A 39 22.29 41.89 -25.53
CA GLN A 39 20.89 41.55 -25.76
C GLN A 39 20.51 40.22 -25.10
N ILE A 40 21.43 39.24 -25.08
CA ILE A 40 21.22 37.93 -24.42
C ILE A 40 21.19 38.11 -22.91
N GLU A 41 22.10 38.90 -22.35
CA GLU A 41 22.10 39.23 -20.91
C GLU A 41 20.84 39.99 -20.50
N GLU A 42 20.38 40.94 -21.32
CA GLU A 42 19.13 41.66 -21.09
C GLU A 42 17.92 40.71 -21.07
N ILE A 43 17.87 39.72 -21.96
CA ILE A 43 16.80 38.68 -21.92
C ILE A 43 16.85 37.93 -20.62
N ALA A 44 18.04 37.49 -20.18
CA ALA A 44 18.17 36.75 -18.91
C ALA A 44 17.74 37.58 -17.70
N ASN A 45 18.15 38.87 -17.66
CA ASN A 45 17.76 39.81 -16.61
C ASN A 45 16.25 40.08 -16.59
N ASN A 46 15.63 40.26 -17.77
CA ASN A 46 14.17 40.46 -17.86
C ASN A 46 13.40 39.24 -17.36
N VAL A 47 13.89 38.01 -17.61
CA VAL A 47 13.29 36.77 -17.10
C VAL A 47 13.50 36.68 -15.57
N GLU A 48 14.68 37.05 -15.07
CA GLU A 48 14.96 37.09 -13.63
C GLU A 48 14.02 38.04 -12.90
N VAL A 49 13.85 39.27 -13.40
CA VAL A 49 12.92 40.26 -12.83
C VAL A 49 11.46 39.76 -12.90
N ALA A 50 11.07 39.13 -14.01
CA ALA A 50 9.73 38.55 -14.13
C ALA A 50 9.50 37.46 -13.09
N CYS A 51 10.47 36.59 -12.85
CA CYS A 51 10.43 35.55 -11.83
C CYS A 51 10.40 36.14 -10.40
N GLU A 52 11.18 37.20 -10.12
CA GLU A 52 11.18 37.87 -8.81
C GLU A 52 9.83 38.52 -8.48
N ASN A 53 9.11 38.99 -9.49
CA ASN A 53 7.79 39.58 -9.33
C ASN A 53 6.68 38.52 -9.11
N MET A 54 6.98 37.24 -9.30
CA MET A 54 6.06 36.16 -8.95
C MET A 54 5.99 35.97 -7.44
N LYS A 55 4.80 35.85 -6.92
CA LYS A 55 4.57 35.56 -5.48
C LYS A 55 4.85 34.08 -5.11
N ARG A 56 5.52 33.34 -5.98
CA ARG A 56 5.82 31.90 -5.86
C ARG A 56 7.10 31.54 -6.63
N SER A 57 7.66 30.38 -6.34
CA SER A 57 8.78 29.84 -7.12
C SER A 57 8.28 29.39 -8.49
N PRO A 58 8.83 29.92 -9.63
CA PRO A 58 8.47 29.45 -10.97
C PRO A 58 9.09 28.09 -11.28
N SER A 59 8.44 27.31 -12.14
CA SER A 59 9.01 26.07 -12.67
C SER A 59 10.01 26.33 -13.80
N VAL A 60 10.88 25.37 -14.08
CA VAL A 60 11.83 25.44 -15.21
C VAL A 60 11.08 25.62 -16.53
N GLU A 61 9.92 25.02 -16.71
CA GLU A 61 9.09 25.16 -17.90
C GLU A 61 8.59 26.60 -18.06
N GLU A 62 8.07 27.20 -17.00
CA GLU A 62 7.61 28.61 -17.02
C GLU A 62 8.77 29.57 -17.34
N ILE A 63 9.95 29.32 -16.78
CA ILE A 63 11.14 30.10 -17.10
C ILE A 63 11.50 29.99 -18.61
N GLN A 64 11.43 28.78 -19.18
CA GLN A 64 11.67 28.55 -20.58
C GLN A 64 10.63 29.26 -21.48
N ASP A 65 9.36 29.25 -21.08
CA ASP A 65 8.28 29.96 -21.76
C ASP A 65 8.53 31.49 -21.73
N MET A 66 9.02 32.03 -20.61
CA MET A 66 9.41 33.42 -20.49
C MET A 66 10.58 33.76 -21.40
N VAL A 67 11.58 32.90 -21.52
CA VAL A 67 12.71 33.08 -22.45
C VAL A 67 12.21 33.12 -23.90
N GLU A 68 11.34 32.22 -24.30
CA GLU A 68 10.72 32.18 -25.62
C GLU A 68 9.97 33.50 -25.93
N ASN A 69 9.15 33.96 -24.97
CA ASN A 69 8.43 35.22 -25.08
C ASN A 69 9.37 36.44 -25.21
N GLN A 70 10.47 36.47 -24.43
CA GLN A 70 11.48 37.55 -24.55
C GLN A 70 12.19 37.56 -25.91
N LEU A 71 12.52 36.37 -26.45
CA LEU A 71 13.11 36.23 -27.78
C LEU A 71 12.13 36.71 -28.88
N MET A 72 10.86 36.38 -28.76
CA MET A 72 9.83 36.84 -29.69
C MET A 72 9.60 38.35 -29.59
N ASN A 73 9.56 38.91 -28.37
CA ASN A 73 9.40 40.37 -28.15
C ASN A 73 10.56 41.19 -28.69
N LYS A 74 11.77 40.64 -28.73
CA LYS A 74 12.94 41.25 -29.35
C LYS A 74 13.01 41.03 -30.87
N HIS A 75 11.98 40.46 -31.49
CA HIS A 75 11.92 40.10 -32.90
C HIS A 75 13.05 39.17 -33.36
N ALA A 76 13.68 38.45 -32.45
CA ALA A 76 14.73 37.47 -32.73
C ALA A 76 14.14 36.12 -33.16
N PHE A 77 13.31 36.14 -34.21
CA PHE A 77 12.48 35.00 -34.60
C PHE A 77 13.29 33.75 -34.97
N THR A 78 14.44 33.91 -35.61
CA THR A 78 15.28 32.77 -36.00
C THR A 78 15.95 32.15 -34.78
N VAL A 79 16.40 32.96 -33.82
CA VAL A 79 16.95 32.49 -32.53
C VAL A 79 15.86 31.81 -31.70
N ALA A 80 14.67 32.43 -31.65
CA ALA A 80 13.51 31.84 -30.94
C ALA A 80 13.12 30.47 -31.53
N ARG A 81 13.06 30.35 -32.87
CA ARG A 81 12.79 29.08 -33.55
C ARG A 81 13.83 28.01 -33.21
N ASN A 82 15.11 28.37 -33.20
CA ASN A 82 16.18 27.45 -32.85
C ASN A 82 16.11 27.04 -31.39
N TYR A 83 15.79 27.98 -30.48
CA TYR A 83 15.59 27.71 -29.05
C TYR A 83 14.43 26.76 -28.81
N ILE A 84 13.26 27.02 -29.39
CA ILE A 84 12.05 26.19 -29.31
C ILE A 84 12.30 24.79 -29.90
N THR A 85 12.95 24.74 -31.11
CA THR A 85 13.29 23.48 -31.76
C THR A 85 14.26 22.65 -30.92
N TYR A 86 15.28 23.31 -30.33
CA TYR A 86 16.22 22.62 -29.44
C TYR A 86 15.52 22.10 -28.18
N ARG A 87 14.65 22.90 -27.53
CA ARG A 87 13.82 22.52 -26.40
C ARG A 87 12.94 21.30 -26.74
N TYR A 88 12.27 21.35 -27.88
CA TYR A 88 11.42 20.28 -28.41
C TYR A 88 12.21 18.99 -28.69
N LYS A 89 13.34 19.09 -29.41
CA LYS A 89 14.23 17.95 -29.66
C LYS A 89 14.73 17.31 -28.34
N ARG A 90 15.12 18.14 -27.37
CA ARG A 90 15.52 17.66 -26.04
C ARG A 90 14.35 16.98 -25.28
N ALA A 91 13.15 17.50 -25.44
CA ALA A 91 11.96 16.88 -24.87
C ALA A 91 11.65 15.53 -25.55
N LEU A 92 11.77 15.44 -26.88
CA LEU A 92 11.62 14.20 -27.65
C LEU A 92 12.71 13.18 -27.31
N VAL A 93 13.98 13.57 -27.23
CA VAL A 93 15.08 12.68 -26.82
C VAL A 93 14.88 12.16 -25.43
N ARG A 94 14.43 13.00 -24.49
CA ARG A 94 14.06 12.55 -23.16
C ARG A 94 12.87 11.59 -23.17
N LYS A 95 11.88 11.82 -24.05
CA LYS A 95 10.69 10.98 -24.20
C LYS A 95 11.00 9.64 -24.90
N SER A 96 11.93 9.62 -25.85
CA SER A 96 12.33 8.41 -26.60
C SER A 96 13.39 7.55 -25.89
N ASN A 97 14.24 8.16 -25.06
CA ASN A 97 15.30 7.45 -24.33
C ASN A 97 14.94 7.20 -22.86
N SER A 98 13.70 7.50 -22.43
CA SER A 98 13.33 7.41 -21.00
C SER A 98 13.44 5.99 -20.47
N THR A 99 13.04 4.99 -21.24
CA THR A 99 13.05 3.58 -20.83
C THR A 99 14.46 3.00 -20.80
N ASP A 100 15.27 3.25 -21.82
CA ASP A 100 16.67 2.79 -21.86
C ASP A 100 17.51 3.46 -20.77
N GLU A 101 17.32 4.78 -20.55
CA GLU A 101 18.01 5.53 -19.51
C GLU A 101 17.59 5.05 -18.10
N GLN A 102 16.32 4.73 -17.89
CA GLN A 102 15.83 4.13 -16.65
C GLN A 102 16.44 2.75 -16.41
N ILE A 103 16.45 1.90 -17.43
CA ILE A 103 17.04 0.56 -17.33
C ILE A 103 18.54 0.64 -17.04
N LEU A 104 19.30 1.51 -17.75
CA LEU A 104 20.73 1.69 -17.51
C LEU A 104 21.00 2.21 -16.09
N SER A 105 20.25 3.20 -15.62
CA SER A 105 20.40 3.73 -14.26
C SER A 105 20.07 2.68 -13.17
N LEU A 106 19.15 1.76 -13.46
CA LEU A 106 18.88 0.60 -12.60
C LEU A 106 20.07 -0.34 -12.51
N LEU A 107 20.67 -0.68 -13.67
CA LEU A 107 21.83 -1.59 -13.73
C LEU A 107 23.05 -0.99 -13.04
N GLU A 108 23.24 0.31 -13.12
CA GLU A 108 24.32 1.07 -12.48
C GLU A 108 24.04 1.33 -10.98
N CYS A 109 22.88 0.92 -10.45
CA CYS A 109 22.45 1.16 -9.08
C CYS A 109 22.45 2.64 -8.66
N ASN A 110 22.28 3.58 -9.59
CA ASN A 110 22.28 5.03 -9.35
C ASN A 110 20.89 5.68 -9.47
N ASN A 111 19.82 4.91 -9.69
CA ASN A 111 18.47 5.39 -9.75
C ASN A 111 17.86 5.49 -8.34
N GLU A 112 17.96 6.67 -7.72
CA GLU A 112 17.45 6.91 -6.37
C GLU A 112 15.91 6.84 -6.29
N GLU A 113 15.21 7.19 -7.37
CA GLU A 113 13.75 7.14 -7.40
C GLU A 113 13.22 5.70 -7.31
N VAL A 114 13.84 4.79 -8.06
CA VAL A 114 13.51 3.36 -8.02
C VAL A 114 13.96 2.70 -6.72
N LYS A 115 15.13 3.07 -6.18
CA LYS A 115 15.57 2.57 -4.86
C LYS A 115 14.56 2.84 -3.76
N GLN A 116 13.80 3.93 -3.89
CA GLN A 116 12.86 4.41 -2.88
C GLN A 116 11.39 4.10 -3.22
N GLU A 117 11.12 3.41 -4.33
CA GLU A 117 9.75 3.09 -4.76
C GLU A 117 9.07 2.10 -3.81
N ASN A 118 9.82 1.10 -3.33
CA ASN A 118 9.32 0.10 -2.41
C ASN A 118 10.32 -0.15 -1.27
N SER A 119 9.90 0.11 -0.03
CA SER A 119 10.75 0.00 1.15
C SER A 119 11.20 -1.42 1.49
N ASN A 120 10.65 -2.45 0.84
CA ASN A 120 10.97 -3.86 1.08
C ASN A 120 11.67 -4.55 -0.10
N LYS A 121 11.99 -3.83 -1.18
CA LYS A 121 12.74 -4.34 -2.34
C LYS A 121 14.14 -3.75 -2.40
N ASN A 122 15.17 -4.61 -2.37
CA ASN A 122 16.56 -4.16 -2.52
C ASN A 122 16.98 -4.16 -4.00
N PRO A 123 17.12 -2.99 -4.65
CA PRO A 123 17.42 -2.88 -6.07
C PRO A 123 18.84 -3.29 -6.46
N THR A 124 19.71 -3.60 -5.51
CA THR A 124 21.07 -4.11 -5.80
C THR A 124 21.09 -5.62 -6.02
N VAL A 125 20.02 -6.33 -5.66
CA VAL A 125 19.92 -7.78 -5.83
C VAL A 125 19.50 -8.12 -7.27
N ASN A 126 20.21 -9.01 -7.93
CA ASN A 126 20.03 -9.34 -9.35
C ASN A 126 18.59 -9.74 -9.72
N SER A 127 17.90 -10.53 -8.90
CA SER A 127 16.51 -10.92 -9.13
C SER A 127 15.55 -9.73 -9.05
N VAL A 128 15.81 -8.80 -8.13
CA VAL A 128 15.04 -7.56 -7.97
C VAL A 128 15.29 -6.62 -9.16
N GLN A 129 16.55 -6.47 -9.59
CA GLN A 129 16.85 -5.67 -10.79
C GLN A 129 16.12 -6.19 -12.02
N ARG A 130 16.07 -7.52 -12.18
CA ARG A 130 15.35 -8.14 -13.30
C ARG A 130 13.85 -7.84 -13.28
N ASP A 131 13.22 -7.88 -12.11
CA ASP A 131 11.82 -7.51 -11.93
C ASP A 131 11.58 -6.03 -12.26
N TYR A 132 12.43 -5.13 -11.76
CA TYR A 132 12.35 -3.70 -12.10
C TYR A 132 12.54 -3.42 -13.59
N MET A 133 13.48 -4.10 -14.27
CA MET A 133 13.66 -3.96 -15.71
C MET A 133 12.40 -4.41 -16.47
N ALA A 134 11.80 -5.53 -16.09
CA ALA A 134 10.55 -5.99 -16.67
C ALA A 134 9.42 -4.98 -16.41
N GLY A 135 9.38 -4.42 -15.22
CA GLY A 135 8.44 -3.37 -14.83
C GLY A 135 8.57 -2.10 -15.70
N GLU A 136 9.80 -1.61 -15.95
CA GLU A 136 10.02 -0.42 -16.79
C GLU A 136 9.59 -0.66 -18.24
N VAL A 137 9.89 -1.84 -18.79
CA VAL A 137 9.40 -2.22 -20.13
C VAL A 137 7.87 -2.28 -20.16
N SER A 138 7.25 -2.87 -19.14
CA SER A 138 5.78 -2.94 -19.03
C SER A 138 5.15 -1.54 -18.88
N LYS A 139 5.71 -0.66 -18.06
CA LYS A 139 5.27 0.75 -17.95
C LYS A 139 5.31 1.48 -19.29
N ASP A 140 6.38 1.32 -20.05
CA ASP A 140 6.53 1.93 -21.36
C ASP A 140 5.48 1.42 -22.37
N ILE A 141 5.29 0.08 -22.44
CA ILE A 141 4.26 -0.52 -23.29
C ILE A 141 2.86 -0.06 -22.86
N THR A 142 2.59 -0.01 -21.57
CA THR A 142 1.32 0.43 -21.01
C THR A 142 0.99 1.85 -21.44
N LYS A 143 1.94 2.77 -21.32
CA LYS A 143 1.76 4.17 -21.68
C LYS A 143 1.64 4.42 -23.18
N ARG A 144 2.39 3.69 -24.00
CA ARG A 144 2.41 3.93 -25.44
C ARG A 144 1.33 3.22 -26.23
N PHE A 145 0.85 2.06 -25.74
CA PHE A 145 -0.02 1.17 -26.54
C PHE A 145 -1.31 0.73 -25.86
N LEU A 146 -1.34 0.68 -24.52
CA LEU A 146 -2.45 0.04 -23.81
C LEU A 146 -3.42 1.02 -23.16
N LEU A 147 -2.99 2.25 -22.86
CA LEU A 147 -3.84 3.28 -22.27
C LEU A 147 -4.13 4.40 -23.28
N PRO A 148 -5.33 5.01 -23.23
CA PRO A 148 -5.63 6.24 -23.96
C PRO A 148 -4.66 7.37 -23.57
N GLU A 149 -4.32 8.21 -24.54
CA GLU A 149 -3.32 9.29 -24.37
C GLU A 149 -3.69 10.27 -23.26
N ASP A 150 -4.96 10.65 -23.14
CA ASP A 150 -5.45 11.56 -22.11
C ASP A 150 -5.37 10.96 -20.69
N ILE A 151 -5.52 9.66 -20.54
CA ILE A 151 -5.31 8.95 -19.25
C ILE A 151 -3.82 8.94 -18.89
N VAL A 152 -2.95 8.69 -19.87
CA VAL A 152 -1.49 8.75 -19.66
C VAL A 152 -1.07 10.17 -19.26
N GLU A 153 -1.56 11.18 -19.95
CA GLU A 153 -1.28 12.59 -19.64
C GLU A 153 -1.77 12.96 -18.23
N ALA A 154 -2.99 12.55 -17.87
CA ALA A 154 -3.55 12.77 -16.54
C ALA A 154 -2.74 12.09 -15.43
N HIS A 155 -2.25 10.86 -15.69
CA HIS A 155 -1.38 10.15 -14.78
C HIS A 155 0.00 10.84 -14.63
N GLU A 156 0.61 11.29 -15.72
CA GLU A 156 1.92 11.95 -15.69
C GLU A 156 1.86 13.34 -15.03
N LYS A 157 0.79 14.08 -15.27
CA LYS A 157 0.53 15.38 -14.63
C LYS A 157 0.11 15.29 -13.15
N GLY A 158 -0.21 14.10 -12.68
CA GLY A 158 -0.62 13.86 -11.30
C GLY A 158 -2.07 14.25 -10.99
N LEU A 159 -2.95 14.30 -12.00
CA LEU A 159 -4.39 14.49 -11.81
C LEU A 159 -5.02 13.24 -11.22
N ILE A 160 -4.57 12.10 -11.72
CA ILE A 160 -4.90 10.76 -11.25
C ILE A 160 -3.64 9.92 -11.13
N HIS A 161 -3.70 8.79 -10.45
CA HIS A 161 -2.65 7.80 -10.45
C HIS A 161 -3.21 6.44 -10.88
N PHE A 162 -2.74 5.94 -12.02
CA PHE A 162 -2.96 4.59 -12.49
C PHE A 162 -1.94 3.69 -11.78
N HIS A 163 -2.37 2.92 -10.78
CA HIS A 163 -1.49 2.08 -9.98
C HIS A 163 -0.90 0.93 -10.80
N ASP A 164 0.27 0.44 -10.42
CA ASP A 164 0.87 -0.80 -10.91
C ASP A 164 0.88 -0.92 -12.45
N ALA A 165 1.25 0.16 -13.14
CA ALA A 165 1.41 0.19 -14.60
C ALA A 165 2.52 -0.75 -15.09
N ASP A 166 3.45 -1.11 -14.21
CA ASP A 166 4.53 -2.08 -14.38
C ASP A 166 4.04 -3.54 -14.52
N TYR A 167 2.81 -3.84 -14.09
CA TYR A 167 2.18 -5.17 -14.22
C TYR A 167 0.98 -5.17 -15.18
N PHE A 168 0.54 -4.01 -15.67
CA PHE A 168 -0.68 -3.87 -16.46
C PHE A 168 -0.59 -4.54 -17.84
N ALA A 169 0.60 -4.67 -18.40
CA ALA A 169 0.80 -5.36 -19.68
C ALA A 169 0.42 -6.85 -19.60
N GLN A 170 0.58 -7.49 -18.45
CA GLN A 170 0.14 -8.86 -18.17
C GLN A 170 -1.35 -8.87 -17.77
N HIS A 171 -1.97 -10.06 -17.90
CA HIS A 171 -3.35 -10.30 -17.46
C HIS A 171 -3.38 -10.66 -15.97
N MET A 172 -2.93 -9.74 -15.14
CA MET A 172 -2.84 -9.91 -13.68
C MET A 172 -3.87 -9.04 -12.95
N HIS A 173 -4.42 -9.58 -11.87
CA HIS A 173 -5.26 -8.82 -10.93
C HIS A 173 -4.42 -8.29 -9.75
N ASN A 174 -5.01 -7.43 -8.93
CA ASN A 174 -4.35 -6.79 -7.79
C ASN A 174 -4.23 -7.74 -6.58
N CYS A 175 -5.15 -7.64 -5.65
CA CYS A 175 -5.13 -8.37 -4.37
C CYS A 175 -6.19 -9.46 -4.33
N CYS A 176 -6.01 -10.46 -3.43
CA CYS A 176 -7.00 -11.53 -3.29
C CYS A 176 -7.14 -12.04 -1.85
N LEU A 177 -8.30 -12.65 -1.57
CA LEU A 177 -8.55 -13.53 -0.43
C LEU A 177 -8.45 -14.97 -0.88
N VAL A 178 -7.39 -15.67 -0.47
CA VAL A 178 -7.11 -17.03 -0.90
C VAL A 178 -8.07 -18.02 -0.25
N ASN A 179 -8.73 -18.86 -1.03
CA ASN A 179 -9.52 -19.96 -0.51
C ASN A 179 -8.63 -21.16 -0.15
N LEU A 180 -7.77 -20.94 0.84
CA LEU A 180 -6.83 -21.97 1.31
C LEU A 180 -7.57 -23.22 1.82
N GLY A 181 -8.76 -23.04 2.41
CA GLY A 181 -9.59 -24.15 2.86
C GLY A 181 -9.95 -25.12 1.71
N ASP A 182 -10.40 -24.58 0.57
CA ASP A 182 -10.69 -25.40 -0.61
C ASP A 182 -9.44 -26.09 -1.18
N MET A 183 -8.31 -25.36 -1.25
CA MET A 183 -7.03 -25.93 -1.72
C MET A 183 -6.56 -27.10 -0.86
N LEU A 184 -6.70 -27.00 0.48
CA LEU A 184 -6.28 -28.04 1.40
C LEU A 184 -7.25 -29.23 1.45
N GLU A 185 -8.55 -28.99 1.42
CA GLU A 185 -9.54 -30.07 1.50
C GLU A 185 -9.68 -30.85 0.18
N ASN A 186 -9.69 -30.16 -0.98
CA ASN A 186 -9.92 -30.78 -2.28
C ASN A 186 -8.63 -31.04 -3.07
N GLY A 187 -7.48 -30.67 -2.49
CA GLY A 187 -6.19 -30.71 -3.15
C GLY A 187 -6.01 -29.55 -4.13
N THR A 188 -4.76 -29.35 -4.53
CA THR A 188 -4.36 -28.28 -5.46
C THR A 188 -3.24 -28.78 -6.37
N VAL A 189 -2.78 -27.91 -7.30
CA VAL A 189 -1.60 -28.19 -8.13
C VAL A 189 -0.61 -27.04 -7.97
N ILE A 190 0.62 -27.35 -7.62
CA ILE A 190 1.72 -26.39 -7.49
C ILE A 190 2.84 -26.82 -8.44
N SER A 191 3.22 -25.94 -9.36
CA SER A 191 4.26 -26.24 -10.36
C SER A 191 4.06 -27.60 -11.05
N GLU A 192 2.86 -27.85 -11.58
CA GLU A 192 2.45 -29.10 -12.27
C GLU A 192 2.37 -30.36 -11.37
N THR A 193 2.69 -30.22 -10.08
CA THR A 193 2.62 -31.34 -9.12
C THR A 193 1.30 -31.29 -8.35
N ARG A 194 0.55 -32.42 -8.40
CA ARG A 194 -0.66 -32.56 -7.61
C ARG A 194 -0.31 -32.69 -6.12
N ILE A 195 -0.99 -31.90 -5.31
CA ILE A 195 -0.91 -31.92 -3.86
C ILE A 195 -2.26 -32.36 -3.31
N ASP A 196 -2.27 -33.52 -2.68
CA ASP A 196 -3.48 -34.08 -2.06
C ASP A 196 -3.72 -33.45 -0.68
N ARG A 197 -4.90 -33.75 -0.11
CA ARG A 197 -5.30 -33.31 1.23
C ARG A 197 -4.23 -33.67 2.27
N PRO A 198 -3.72 -32.70 3.07
CA PRO A 198 -2.68 -32.96 4.07
C PRO A 198 -3.16 -33.92 5.17
N LYS A 199 -2.22 -34.72 5.66
CA LYS A 199 -2.46 -35.73 6.71
C LYS A 199 -1.86 -35.29 8.08
N SER A 200 -1.58 -34.01 8.24
CA SER A 200 -1.14 -33.39 9.49
C SER A 200 -1.17 -31.87 9.40
N PHE A 201 -1.21 -31.20 10.54
CA PHE A 201 -1.17 -29.75 10.64
C PHE A 201 0.14 -29.17 10.06
N SER A 202 1.30 -29.78 10.38
CA SER A 202 2.58 -29.32 9.82
C SER A 202 2.64 -29.45 8.30
N THR A 203 2.08 -30.51 7.72
CA THR A 203 1.98 -30.64 6.26
C THR A 203 1.04 -29.57 5.68
N ALA A 204 -0.08 -29.27 6.33
CA ALA A 204 -0.97 -28.19 5.90
C ALA A 204 -0.26 -26.83 5.91
N CYS A 205 0.51 -26.51 6.95
CA CYS A 205 1.31 -25.31 7.03
C CYS A 205 2.36 -25.22 5.90
N ASN A 206 3.04 -26.34 5.60
CA ASN A 206 4.01 -26.37 4.50
C ASN A 206 3.36 -26.13 3.13
N ILE A 207 2.24 -26.78 2.86
CA ILE A 207 1.49 -26.59 1.62
C ILE A 207 1.00 -25.14 1.50
N ALA A 208 0.49 -24.57 2.61
CA ALA A 208 0.06 -23.18 2.65
C ALA A 208 1.19 -22.21 2.24
N THR A 209 2.40 -22.39 2.72
CA THR A 209 3.52 -21.51 2.38
C THR A 209 3.96 -21.66 0.92
N GLN A 210 3.92 -22.86 0.37
CA GLN A 210 4.20 -23.10 -1.05
C GLN A 210 3.10 -22.46 -1.95
N ALA A 211 1.82 -22.61 -1.56
CA ALA A 211 0.71 -21.96 -2.25
C ALA A 211 0.85 -20.43 -2.22
N ILE A 212 1.18 -19.84 -1.07
CA ILE A 212 1.43 -18.41 -0.89
C ILE A 212 2.49 -17.91 -1.87
N ALA A 213 3.63 -18.61 -1.99
CA ALA A 213 4.71 -18.23 -2.90
C ALA A 213 4.29 -18.26 -4.37
N GLN A 214 3.56 -19.29 -4.77
CA GLN A 214 3.08 -19.44 -6.15
C GLN A 214 2.00 -18.40 -6.49
N ILE A 215 1.07 -18.12 -5.56
CA ILE A 215 0.04 -17.10 -5.73
C ILE A 215 0.69 -15.72 -5.84
N ALA A 216 1.64 -15.38 -4.95
CA ALA A 216 2.37 -14.11 -5.00
C ALA A 216 3.14 -13.89 -6.31
N SER A 217 3.52 -14.97 -6.99
CA SER A 217 4.15 -14.90 -8.32
C SER A 217 3.15 -14.78 -9.47
N SER A 218 1.85 -14.89 -9.20
CA SER A 218 0.77 -14.91 -10.21
C SER A 218 -0.13 -13.69 -10.16
N GLN A 219 0.12 -12.76 -9.23
CA GLN A 219 -0.57 -11.47 -9.06
C GLN A 219 0.43 -10.40 -8.62
N TYR A 220 0.05 -9.12 -8.67
CA TYR A 220 0.97 -8.04 -8.28
C TYR A 220 0.69 -7.45 -6.89
N GLY A 221 -0.50 -7.63 -6.35
CA GLY A 221 -0.87 -7.12 -5.03
C GLY A 221 -0.73 -8.14 -3.90
N GLY A 222 -1.26 -7.79 -2.74
CA GLY A 222 -1.23 -8.62 -1.55
C GLY A 222 -2.25 -9.76 -1.57
N GLN A 223 -2.00 -10.78 -0.79
CA GLN A 223 -2.90 -11.89 -0.56
C GLN A 223 -3.19 -12.05 0.94
N SER A 224 -4.33 -12.62 1.26
CA SER A 224 -4.69 -12.91 2.66
C SER A 224 -5.15 -14.36 2.80
N ILE A 225 -4.72 -14.99 3.88
CA ILE A 225 -5.18 -16.31 4.31
C ILE A 225 -5.78 -16.23 5.71
N SER A 226 -6.65 -17.16 6.07
CA SER A 226 -7.14 -17.31 7.43
C SER A 226 -6.53 -18.53 8.12
N LEU A 227 -6.19 -18.39 9.39
CA LEU A 227 -5.77 -19.51 10.24
C LEU A 227 -6.89 -20.51 10.47
N SER A 228 -8.16 -20.09 10.31
CA SER A 228 -9.32 -20.99 10.39
C SER A 228 -9.24 -22.13 9.38
N HIS A 229 -8.62 -21.90 8.22
CA HIS A 229 -8.42 -22.92 7.19
C HIS A 229 -7.40 -24.01 7.58
N LEU A 230 -6.51 -23.71 8.52
CA LEU A 230 -5.49 -24.64 9.02
C LEU A 230 -5.99 -25.40 10.27
N ALA A 231 -6.88 -24.81 11.05
CA ALA A 231 -7.36 -25.34 12.33
C ALA A 231 -7.91 -26.78 12.24
N PRO A 232 -8.68 -27.20 11.21
CA PRO A 232 -9.18 -28.57 11.10
C PRO A 232 -8.07 -29.63 11.04
N PHE A 233 -6.90 -29.28 10.56
CA PHE A 233 -5.76 -30.22 10.44
C PHE A 233 -5.05 -30.49 11.77
N VAL A 234 -5.32 -29.71 12.81
CA VAL A 234 -4.88 -30.01 14.18
C VAL A 234 -5.57 -31.28 14.68
N GLN A 235 -6.88 -31.46 14.41
CA GLN A 235 -7.58 -32.69 14.73
C GLN A 235 -7.04 -33.89 13.97
N VAL A 236 -6.68 -33.72 12.70
CA VAL A 236 -6.02 -34.78 11.90
C VAL A 236 -4.71 -35.23 12.55
N SER A 237 -3.89 -34.28 13.01
CA SER A 237 -2.67 -34.58 13.75
C SER A 237 -2.93 -35.25 15.10
N ARG A 238 -3.94 -34.79 15.83
CA ARG A 238 -4.35 -35.36 17.13
C ARG A 238 -4.67 -36.86 17.01
N GLU A 239 -5.49 -37.21 16.03
CA GLU A 239 -5.85 -38.62 15.79
C GLU A 239 -4.62 -39.45 15.35
N LYS A 240 -3.80 -38.89 14.50
CA LYS A 240 -2.52 -39.53 14.10
C LYS A 240 -1.62 -39.77 15.30
N PHE A 241 -1.46 -38.82 16.21
CA PHE A 241 -0.63 -39.00 17.41
C PHE A 241 -1.22 -39.98 18.39
N ARG A 242 -2.53 -40.04 18.58
CA ARG A 242 -3.20 -41.07 19.38
C ARG A 242 -2.85 -42.48 18.90
N ILE A 243 -2.95 -42.73 17.61
CA ILE A 243 -2.59 -43.99 16.98
C ILE A 243 -1.10 -44.32 17.17
N GLN A 244 -0.22 -43.31 16.95
CA GLN A 244 1.21 -43.50 17.13
C GLN A 244 1.59 -43.83 18.57
N VAL A 245 1.08 -43.04 19.52
CA VAL A 245 1.34 -43.27 20.96
C VAL A 245 0.92 -44.68 21.37
N ARG A 246 -0.26 -45.10 20.96
CA ARG A 246 -0.74 -46.45 21.28
C ARG A 246 0.22 -47.52 20.75
N ARG A 247 0.58 -47.45 19.47
CA ARG A 247 1.52 -48.42 18.84
C ARG A 247 2.90 -48.43 19.51
N GLU A 248 3.43 -47.27 19.86
CA GLU A 248 4.76 -47.14 20.48
C GLU A 248 4.80 -47.79 21.86
N PHE A 249 3.73 -47.60 22.68
CA PHE A 249 3.64 -48.19 24.02
C PHE A 249 3.34 -49.71 23.96
N GLU A 250 2.48 -50.16 23.04
CA GLU A 250 2.27 -51.57 22.77
C GLU A 250 3.57 -52.26 22.35
N ALA A 251 4.38 -51.63 21.50
CA ALA A 251 5.64 -52.21 21.02
C ALA A 251 6.68 -52.41 22.12
N ILE A 252 6.61 -51.63 23.22
CA ILE A 252 7.49 -51.78 24.39
C ILE A 252 6.85 -52.53 25.54
N GLY A 253 5.69 -53.14 25.32
CA GLY A 253 4.96 -53.95 26.30
C GLY A 253 4.31 -53.17 27.42
N LEU A 254 4.03 -51.89 27.23
CA LEU A 254 3.32 -51.04 28.19
C LEU A 254 1.89 -50.81 27.68
N ASP A 255 0.92 -51.12 28.53
CA ASP A 255 -0.48 -50.80 28.29
C ASP A 255 -0.83 -49.44 28.95
N LEU A 256 -1.31 -48.48 28.18
CA LEU A 256 -1.74 -47.18 28.64
C LEU A 256 -3.26 -47.06 28.54
N ASP A 257 -3.86 -46.45 29.56
CA ASP A 257 -5.25 -46.02 29.49
C ASP A 257 -5.43 -44.87 28.48
N GLU A 258 -6.64 -44.72 27.97
CA GLU A 258 -6.99 -43.71 27.00
C GLU A 258 -6.66 -42.26 27.45
N GLU A 259 -6.78 -42.01 28.77
CA GLU A 259 -6.45 -40.68 29.31
C GLU A 259 -4.98 -40.35 29.15
N LYS A 260 -4.07 -41.30 29.41
CA LYS A 260 -2.64 -41.11 29.24
C LYS A 260 -2.24 -40.99 27.74
N ILE A 261 -2.88 -41.81 26.88
CA ILE A 261 -2.69 -41.71 25.43
C ILE A 261 -3.07 -40.31 24.97
N ASN A 262 -4.24 -39.79 25.38
CA ASN A 262 -4.70 -38.46 25.03
C ASN A 262 -3.76 -37.37 25.55
N LYS A 263 -3.30 -37.44 26.79
CA LYS A 263 -2.35 -36.48 27.36
C LYS A 263 -1.03 -36.41 26.57
N VAL A 264 -0.48 -37.56 26.19
CA VAL A 264 0.76 -37.60 25.38
C VAL A 264 0.50 -37.07 23.97
N ALA A 265 -0.64 -37.42 23.36
CA ALA A 265 -1.03 -36.92 22.06
C ALA A 265 -1.18 -35.38 22.03
N GLU A 266 -1.83 -34.79 23.06
CA GLU A 266 -1.98 -33.34 23.19
C GLU A 266 -0.63 -32.62 23.36
N LEU A 267 0.34 -33.19 24.09
CA LEU A 267 1.69 -32.62 24.15
C LEU A 267 2.33 -32.58 22.77
N ARG A 268 2.19 -33.64 21.96
CA ARG A 268 2.70 -33.69 20.60
C ARG A 268 1.96 -32.71 19.66
N VAL A 269 0.66 -32.55 19.82
CA VAL A 269 -0.14 -31.56 19.09
C VAL A 269 0.38 -30.15 19.37
N LYS A 270 0.62 -29.81 20.64
CA LYS A 270 1.16 -28.51 21.01
C LYS A 270 2.56 -28.26 20.39
N GLU A 271 3.43 -29.24 20.38
CA GLU A 271 4.72 -29.14 19.71
C GLU A 271 4.59 -28.98 18.19
N GLU A 272 3.63 -29.67 17.57
CA GLU A 272 3.40 -29.57 16.14
C GLU A 272 2.82 -28.22 15.75
N ILE A 273 1.90 -27.63 16.56
CA ILE A 273 1.41 -26.26 16.36
C ILE A 273 2.59 -25.27 16.40
N ASN A 274 3.46 -25.39 17.41
CA ASN A 274 4.66 -24.54 17.51
C ASN A 274 5.54 -24.63 16.24
N ARG A 275 5.84 -25.85 15.78
CA ARG A 275 6.67 -26.08 14.58
C ARG A 275 5.99 -25.58 13.30
N GLY A 276 4.68 -25.82 13.14
CA GLY A 276 3.91 -25.39 11.98
C GLY A 276 3.81 -23.86 11.87
N VAL A 277 3.54 -23.19 12.97
CA VAL A 277 3.52 -21.72 13.03
C VAL A 277 4.89 -21.12 12.78
N GLN A 278 5.93 -21.69 13.37
CA GLN A 278 7.33 -21.28 13.11
C GLN A 278 7.69 -21.43 11.62
N MET A 279 7.26 -22.53 11.00
CA MET A 279 7.47 -22.78 9.57
C MET A 279 6.81 -21.68 8.73
N ILE A 280 5.54 -21.34 9.00
CA ILE A 280 4.85 -20.25 8.29
C ILE A 280 5.64 -18.95 8.43
N GLN A 281 6.02 -18.56 9.65
CA GLN A 281 6.71 -17.31 9.89
C GLN A 281 8.04 -17.24 9.14
N TYR A 282 8.89 -18.27 9.22
CA TYR A 282 10.22 -18.26 8.60
C TYR A 282 10.16 -18.46 7.08
N GLN A 283 9.29 -19.35 6.56
CA GLN A 283 9.21 -19.56 5.12
C GLN A 283 8.69 -18.31 4.39
N VAL A 284 7.69 -17.63 4.94
CA VAL A 284 7.16 -16.40 4.32
C VAL A 284 8.23 -15.33 4.12
N ILE A 285 9.13 -15.15 5.08
CA ILE A 285 10.18 -14.11 4.99
C ILE A 285 11.44 -14.56 4.23
N THR A 286 11.67 -15.86 4.11
CA THR A 286 12.84 -16.41 3.40
C THR A 286 12.54 -16.76 1.94
N LEU A 287 11.27 -16.83 1.54
CA LEU A 287 10.87 -17.04 0.15
C LEU A 287 11.01 -15.72 -0.62
N MET A 288 11.63 -15.82 -1.79
CA MET A 288 11.64 -14.74 -2.76
C MET A 288 10.73 -15.12 -3.93
N THR A 289 9.76 -14.29 -4.23
CA THR A 289 8.85 -14.45 -5.36
C THR A 289 9.46 -13.89 -6.63
N THR A 290 8.80 -14.12 -7.77
CA THR A 290 9.20 -13.52 -9.05
C THR A 290 9.14 -11.99 -9.04
N ASN A 291 8.40 -11.40 -8.10
CA ASN A 291 8.28 -9.94 -7.92
C ASN A 291 9.45 -9.35 -7.12
N GLY A 292 10.52 -10.09 -6.89
CA GLY A 292 11.74 -9.61 -6.26
C GLY A 292 11.64 -9.29 -4.75
N GLN A 293 10.62 -9.80 -4.06
CA GLN A 293 10.41 -9.61 -2.62
C GLN A 293 9.81 -10.86 -1.97
N ALA A 294 9.79 -10.89 -0.64
CA ALA A 294 9.00 -11.86 0.10
C ALA A 294 7.49 -11.72 -0.26
N PRO A 295 6.70 -12.81 -0.17
CA PRO A 295 5.26 -12.73 -0.43
C PRO A 295 4.59 -11.65 0.42
N PHE A 296 3.82 -10.76 -0.23
CA PHE A 296 2.99 -9.78 0.47
C PHE A 296 1.76 -10.51 1.03
N ILE A 297 1.87 -11.03 2.25
CA ILE A 297 0.88 -11.90 2.87
C ILE A 297 0.31 -11.30 4.16
N THR A 298 -1.00 -11.37 4.29
CA THR A 298 -1.76 -11.06 5.49
C THR A 298 -2.34 -12.34 6.09
N VAL A 299 -2.19 -12.53 7.38
CA VAL A 299 -2.74 -13.65 8.14
C VAL A 299 -3.87 -13.16 9.01
N PHE A 300 -5.03 -13.72 8.82
CA PHE A 300 -6.27 -13.38 9.50
C PHE A 300 -6.51 -14.31 10.69
N MET A 301 -6.74 -13.73 11.85
CA MET A 301 -6.95 -14.40 13.13
C MET A 301 -8.35 -14.04 13.63
N TYR A 302 -9.34 -14.89 13.33
CA TYR A 302 -10.74 -14.66 13.60
C TYR A 302 -11.40 -15.94 14.14
N LEU A 303 -11.82 -15.93 15.41
CA LEU A 303 -12.35 -17.13 16.09
C LEU A 303 -13.73 -17.53 15.57
N ASP A 304 -14.61 -16.55 15.31
CA ASP A 304 -15.99 -16.80 14.85
C ASP A 304 -16.09 -17.31 13.40
N GLU A 305 -14.96 -17.45 12.68
CA GLU A 305 -14.94 -18.17 11.40
C GLU A 305 -15.19 -19.67 11.54
N VAL A 306 -15.02 -20.24 12.74
CA VAL A 306 -15.29 -21.63 13.03
C VAL A 306 -16.33 -21.75 14.16
N PRO A 307 -17.22 -22.75 14.10
CA PRO A 307 -18.22 -22.95 15.14
C PRO A 307 -17.55 -23.29 16.48
N GLU A 308 -18.28 -23.06 17.56
CA GLU A 308 -17.85 -23.49 18.91
C GLU A 308 -17.49 -24.98 18.94
N GLY A 309 -16.49 -25.31 19.76
CA GLY A 309 -16.01 -26.67 19.95
C GLY A 309 -14.50 -26.83 19.78
N GLN A 310 -14.03 -28.04 19.53
CA GLN A 310 -12.60 -28.36 19.49
C GLN A 310 -11.85 -27.56 18.40
N THR A 311 -12.45 -27.36 17.26
CA THR A 311 -11.78 -26.61 16.16
C THR A 311 -11.54 -25.15 16.56
N ARG A 312 -12.48 -24.50 17.28
CA ARG A 312 -12.28 -23.12 17.79
C ARG A 312 -11.18 -23.09 18.86
N THR A 313 -11.13 -24.08 19.75
CA THR A 313 -10.04 -24.22 20.73
C THR A 313 -8.67 -24.41 20.04
N ASP A 314 -8.63 -25.24 19.00
CA ASP A 314 -7.42 -25.46 18.21
C ASP A 314 -7.01 -24.19 17.45
N LEU A 315 -7.96 -23.43 16.89
CA LEU A 315 -7.70 -22.13 16.26
C LEU A 315 -7.14 -21.13 17.27
N ALA A 316 -7.69 -21.06 18.47
CA ALA A 316 -7.18 -20.22 19.56
C ALA A 316 -5.73 -20.57 19.92
N ALA A 317 -5.38 -21.86 19.97
CA ALA A 317 -4.01 -22.30 20.21
C ALA A 317 -3.05 -21.92 19.06
N ILE A 318 -3.50 -21.95 17.80
CA ILE A 318 -2.71 -21.49 16.65
C ILE A 318 -2.50 -19.98 16.72
N ILE A 319 -3.53 -19.21 17.05
CA ILE A 319 -3.46 -17.75 17.22
C ILE A 319 -2.49 -17.38 18.35
N GLU A 320 -2.61 -18.03 19.51
CA GLU A 320 -1.71 -17.85 20.65
C GLU A 320 -0.25 -18.07 20.24
N GLU A 321 0.04 -19.18 19.58
CA GLU A 321 1.41 -19.49 19.12
C GLU A 321 1.90 -18.47 18.05
N MET A 322 1.03 -18.04 17.15
CA MET A 322 1.39 -17.00 16.14
C MET A 322 1.81 -15.70 16.82
N LEU A 323 1.08 -15.27 17.86
CA LEU A 323 1.41 -14.07 18.64
C LEU A 323 2.72 -14.26 19.42
N HIS A 324 2.95 -15.41 20.06
CA HIS A 324 4.20 -15.71 20.76
C HIS A 324 5.40 -15.69 19.82
N GLN A 325 5.31 -16.32 18.65
CA GLN A 325 6.39 -16.30 17.64
C GLN A 325 6.65 -14.88 17.14
N ARG A 326 5.62 -14.07 16.96
CA ARG A 326 5.76 -12.68 16.53
C ARG A 326 6.38 -11.81 17.63
N ILE A 327 6.01 -11.95 18.90
CA ILE A 327 6.62 -11.24 20.04
C ILE A 327 8.12 -11.53 20.08
N LYS A 328 8.52 -12.79 19.90
CA LYS A 328 9.91 -13.18 19.80
C LYS A 328 10.62 -12.49 18.63
N GLY A 329 9.95 -12.36 17.48
CA GLY A 329 10.53 -11.83 16.25
C GLY A 329 11.37 -12.83 15.50
N VAL A 330 12.14 -12.35 14.51
CA VAL A 330 13.03 -13.18 13.69
C VAL A 330 14.46 -12.68 13.81
N LYS A 331 15.43 -13.61 13.77
CA LYS A 331 16.85 -13.25 13.79
C LYS A 331 17.28 -12.72 12.42
N ASN A 332 17.91 -11.56 12.43
CA ASN A 332 18.64 -11.06 11.27
C ASN A 332 19.98 -11.81 11.10
N GLU A 333 20.76 -11.45 10.08
CA GLU A 333 22.07 -12.03 9.77
C GLU A 333 23.10 -11.94 10.93
N LYS A 334 22.92 -10.97 11.83
CA LYS A 334 23.77 -10.77 13.02
C LYS A 334 23.25 -11.48 14.27
N GLY A 335 22.17 -12.26 14.13
CA GLY A 335 21.58 -13.02 15.24
C GLY A 335 20.70 -12.18 16.19
N VAL A 336 20.41 -10.93 15.86
CA VAL A 336 19.53 -10.04 16.64
C VAL A 336 18.07 -10.29 16.24
N PHE A 337 17.17 -10.38 17.23
CA PHE A 337 15.74 -10.50 16.98
C PHE A 337 15.14 -9.14 16.59
N ILE A 338 14.65 -9.05 15.37
CA ILE A 338 14.03 -7.86 14.79
C ILE A 338 12.56 -8.11 14.44
N THR A 339 11.83 -7.03 14.14
CA THR A 339 10.45 -7.07 13.64
C THR A 339 10.46 -7.35 12.14
N PRO A 340 9.91 -8.49 11.66
CA PRO A 340 9.79 -8.74 10.23
C PRO A 340 8.64 -7.93 9.63
N ALA A 341 8.78 -7.55 8.34
CA ALA A 341 7.72 -6.87 7.60
C ALA A 341 6.49 -7.77 7.38
N PHE A 342 6.72 -9.07 7.15
CA PHE A 342 5.69 -10.07 6.88
C PHE A 342 5.82 -11.31 7.78
N PRO A 343 4.73 -12.10 7.92
CA PRO A 343 3.36 -11.80 7.51
C PRO A 343 2.77 -10.63 8.29
N LYS A 344 1.90 -9.84 7.65
CA LYS A 344 1.03 -8.91 8.36
C LYS A 344 0.02 -9.74 9.18
N LEU A 345 -0.22 -9.37 10.42
CA LEU A 345 -1.18 -10.04 11.29
C LEU A 345 -2.39 -9.15 11.52
N ILE A 346 -3.59 -9.72 11.41
CA ILE A 346 -4.85 -9.06 11.72
C ILE A 346 -5.58 -9.88 12.77
N TYR A 347 -5.93 -9.24 13.86
CA TYR A 347 -6.68 -9.82 14.96
C TYR A 347 -8.07 -9.20 15.03
N VAL A 348 -9.10 -10.06 14.97
CA VAL A 348 -10.48 -9.62 15.06
C VAL A 348 -10.89 -9.51 16.52
N LEU A 349 -11.45 -8.36 16.87
CA LEU A 349 -12.05 -8.10 18.17
C LEU A 349 -13.49 -8.54 18.13
N GLU A 350 -13.81 -9.50 18.99
CA GLU A 350 -15.09 -10.20 19.08
C GLU A 350 -15.62 -10.13 20.52
N GLU A 351 -16.90 -10.39 20.70
CA GLU A 351 -17.51 -10.48 22.03
C GLU A 351 -16.77 -11.47 22.93
N ASP A 352 -16.32 -12.60 22.35
CA ASP A 352 -15.61 -13.68 23.06
C ASP A 352 -14.19 -13.34 23.50
N ASN A 353 -13.63 -12.19 23.07
CA ASN A 353 -12.24 -11.85 23.37
C ASN A 353 -11.99 -10.41 23.83
N ILE A 354 -13.02 -9.54 23.87
CA ILE A 354 -12.81 -8.10 24.13
C ILE A 354 -13.03 -7.68 25.57
N HIS A 355 -13.77 -8.43 26.35
CA HIS A 355 -14.05 -8.15 27.74
C HIS A 355 -13.17 -8.99 28.67
N GLU A 356 -12.88 -8.50 29.89
CA GLU A 356 -12.01 -9.20 30.85
C GLU A 356 -12.53 -10.56 31.29
N ASP A 357 -13.84 -10.76 31.28
CA ASP A 357 -14.53 -12.01 31.59
C ASP A 357 -14.75 -12.90 30.35
N SER A 358 -14.37 -12.46 29.16
CA SER A 358 -14.50 -13.25 27.95
C SER A 358 -13.54 -14.45 27.94
N PRO A 359 -13.94 -15.59 27.36
CA PRO A 359 -13.17 -16.84 27.40
C PRO A 359 -11.82 -16.73 26.71
N TYR A 360 -11.69 -15.83 25.73
CA TYR A 360 -10.45 -15.62 24.97
C TYR A 360 -9.79 -14.24 25.23
N TRP A 361 -10.15 -13.56 26.34
CA TRP A 361 -9.52 -12.29 26.73
C TRP A 361 -7.99 -12.37 26.79
N TYR A 362 -7.43 -13.50 27.22
CA TYR A 362 -5.99 -13.73 27.27
C TYR A 362 -5.30 -13.56 25.91
N LEU A 363 -5.98 -13.88 24.80
CA LEU A 363 -5.47 -13.66 23.44
C LEU A 363 -5.37 -12.17 23.11
N THR A 364 -6.36 -11.37 23.53
CA THR A 364 -6.33 -9.92 23.34
C THR A 364 -5.22 -9.26 24.17
N GLN A 365 -5.00 -9.73 25.41
CA GLN A 365 -3.86 -9.29 26.22
C GLN A 365 -2.53 -9.62 25.54
N LEU A 366 -2.39 -10.83 24.99
CA LEU A 366 -1.20 -11.25 24.25
C LEU A 366 -1.03 -10.45 22.95
N ALA A 367 -2.13 -10.16 22.23
CA ALA A 367 -2.11 -9.30 21.04
C ALA A 367 -1.65 -7.88 21.39
N ALA A 368 -2.10 -7.31 22.51
CA ALA A 368 -1.65 -6.00 22.98
C ALA A 368 -0.15 -5.98 23.29
N GLN A 369 0.38 -7.02 23.94
CA GLN A 369 1.83 -7.16 24.18
C GLN A 369 2.61 -7.27 22.85
N CYS A 370 2.07 -8.03 21.90
CA CYS A 370 2.66 -8.15 20.57
C CYS A 370 2.70 -6.82 19.84
N THR A 371 1.60 -6.07 19.85
CA THR A 371 1.50 -4.74 19.24
C THR A 371 2.50 -3.76 19.87
N ALA A 372 2.57 -3.72 21.20
CA ALA A 372 3.48 -2.84 21.93
C ALA A 372 4.95 -3.09 21.55
N LYS A 373 5.32 -4.34 21.26
CA LYS A 373 6.70 -4.73 20.94
C LYS A 373 7.00 -4.77 19.44
N ARG A 374 6.03 -5.16 18.60
CA ARG A 374 6.24 -5.52 17.19
C ARG A 374 5.32 -4.79 16.21
N MET A 375 4.54 -3.81 16.62
CA MET A 375 3.60 -3.03 15.79
C MET A 375 2.47 -3.85 15.14
N VAL A 376 2.34 -5.10 15.44
CA VAL A 376 1.27 -6.01 14.97
C VAL A 376 0.77 -6.84 16.14
N PRO A 377 -0.48 -7.34 16.07
CA PRO A 377 -1.43 -7.29 14.96
C PRO A 377 -2.13 -5.93 14.80
N ASP A 378 -2.76 -5.75 13.63
CA ASP A 378 -3.79 -4.73 13.45
C ASP A 378 -5.12 -5.29 13.95
N TYR A 379 -6.09 -4.40 14.20
CA TYR A 379 -7.35 -4.75 14.83
C TYR A 379 -8.55 -4.43 13.92
N ILE A 380 -9.40 -5.44 13.71
CA ILE A 380 -10.70 -5.28 13.08
C ILE A 380 -11.77 -5.47 14.16
N SER A 381 -12.70 -4.52 14.26
CA SER A 381 -13.90 -4.67 15.06
C SER A 381 -14.93 -5.49 14.31
N GLU A 382 -15.25 -6.68 14.78
CA GLU A 382 -16.34 -7.49 14.22
C GLU A 382 -17.66 -6.75 14.26
N LYS A 383 -17.98 -6.13 15.41
CA LYS A 383 -19.19 -5.33 15.62
C LYS A 383 -19.35 -4.25 14.57
N LYS A 384 -18.33 -3.40 14.40
CA LYS A 384 -18.36 -2.30 13.42
C LYS A 384 -18.31 -2.80 11.97
N MET A 385 -17.57 -3.84 11.71
CA MET A 385 -17.51 -4.45 10.39
C MET A 385 -18.87 -5.00 9.97
N LYS A 386 -19.57 -5.73 10.85
CA LYS A 386 -20.92 -6.26 10.59
C LYS A 386 -21.97 -5.15 10.44
N GLU A 387 -21.83 -4.01 11.14
CA GLU A 387 -22.68 -2.83 10.93
C GLU A 387 -22.51 -2.20 9.52
N LEU A 388 -21.31 -2.21 8.98
CA LEU A 388 -20.96 -1.53 7.73
C LEU A 388 -21.03 -2.46 6.50
N LYS A 389 -20.72 -3.73 6.65
CA LYS A 389 -20.67 -4.72 5.58
C LYS A 389 -21.95 -5.56 5.54
N VAL A 390 -23.05 -4.89 5.17
CA VAL A 390 -24.38 -5.53 5.10
C VAL A 390 -24.66 -6.00 3.67
N ASP A 391 -25.10 -7.24 3.53
CA ASP A 391 -25.46 -7.81 2.23
C ASP A 391 -26.88 -7.46 1.77
N LYS A 392 -27.26 -7.96 0.59
CA LYS A 392 -28.60 -7.75 0.02
C LYS A 392 -29.75 -8.34 0.84
N ASN A 393 -29.47 -9.24 1.78
CA ASN A 393 -30.44 -9.87 2.67
C ASN A 393 -30.55 -9.13 4.01
N GLY A 394 -29.73 -8.10 4.24
CA GLY A 394 -29.66 -7.36 5.49
C GLY A 394 -28.77 -8.00 6.56
N GLU A 395 -27.96 -9.02 6.19
CA GLU A 395 -27.02 -9.68 7.11
C GLU A 395 -25.67 -8.98 7.09
N GLY A 396 -25.11 -8.74 8.27
CA GLY A 396 -23.80 -8.14 8.45
C GLY A 396 -22.69 -9.19 8.43
N HIS A 397 -21.56 -8.84 7.77
CA HIS A 397 -20.43 -9.73 7.58
C HIS A 397 -19.11 -9.12 8.05
N CYS A 398 -18.20 -9.97 8.53
CA CYS A 398 -16.84 -9.59 8.85
C CYS A 398 -15.87 -10.16 7.81
N TYR A 399 -15.07 -9.27 7.20
CA TYR A 399 -14.07 -9.62 6.18
C TYR A 399 -12.67 -9.29 6.69
N THR A 400 -11.68 -10.04 6.22
CA THR A 400 -10.29 -9.59 6.27
C THR A 400 -9.99 -8.62 5.13
N CYS A 401 -8.97 -7.79 5.29
CA CYS A 401 -8.44 -7.03 4.17
C CYS A 401 -7.60 -7.92 3.25
N MET A 402 -7.54 -7.55 1.98
CA MET A 402 -6.59 -8.08 0.99
C MET A 402 -5.31 -7.24 1.07
N GLY A 403 -4.20 -7.86 1.46
CA GLY A 403 -2.94 -7.15 1.63
C GLY A 403 -2.99 -6.11 2.76
N CYS A 404 -2.92 -4.80 2.41
CA CYS A 404 -2.84 -3.73 3.42
C CYS A 404 -4.18 -3.39 4.06
N ARG A 405 -5.15 -2.96 3.26
CA ARG A 405 -6.44 -2.42 3.72
C ARG A 405 -7.56 -2.43 2.68
N SER A 406 -7.38 -3.14 1.56
CA SER A 406 -8.43 -3.32 0.57
C SER A 406 -9.46 -4.32 1.07
N PHE A 407 -10.73 -3.95 1.05
CA PHE A 407 -11.84 -4.83 1.44
C PHE A 407 -12.74 -5.14 0.26
N LEU A 408 -13.22 -6.36 0.23
CA LEU A 408 -14.32 -6.75 -0.64
C LEU A 408 -15.64 -6.19 -0.11
N THR A 409 -16.57 -5.93 -1.01
CA THR A 409 -17.96 -5.67 -0.66
C THR A 409 -18.70 -6.98 -0.42
N PRO A 410 -19.80 -6.98 0.35
CA PRO A 410 -20.60 -8.16 0.59
C PRO A 410 -21.08 -8.80 -0.72
N TYR A 411 -20.95 -10.11 -0.81
CA TYR A 411 -21.36 -10.91 -1.97
C TYR A 411 -22.01 -12.20 -1.53
N VAL A 412 -23.19 -12.45 -2.04
CA VAL A 412 -23.93 -13.70 -1.86
C VAL A 412 -23.89 -14.45 -3.17
N ASP A 413 -23.31 -15.64 -3.14
CA ASP A 413 -23.20 -16.52 -4.30
C ASP A 413 -24.61 -16.89 -4.82
N PRO A 414 -24.93 -16.61 -6.09
CA PRO A 414 -26.27 -16.82 -6.62
C PRO A 414 -26.67 -18.30 -6.76
N GLU A 415 -25.70 -19.23 -6.82
CA GLU A 415 -25.98 -20.67 -6.94
C GLU A 415 -26.27 -21.30 -5.58
N THR A 416 -25.52 -20.91 -4.54
CA THR A 416 -25.62 -21.48 -3.20
C THR A 416 -26.48 -20.65 -2.25
N ASN A 417 -26.77 -19.40 -2.60
CA ASN A 417 -27.41 -18.37 -1.75
C ASN A 417 -26.69 -18.19 -0.39
N LYS A 418 -25.38 -18.38 -0.37
CA LYS A 418 -24.54 -18.20 0.81
C LYS A 418 -23.55 -17.07 0.61
N PRO A 419 -23.17 -16.33 1.67
CA PRO A 419 -22.12 -15.35 1.59
C PRO A 419 -20.80 -16.02 1.24
N LYS A 420 -20.00 -15.37 0.35
CA LYS A 420 -18.70 -15.85 -0.06
C LYS A 420 -17.63 -14.85 0.39
N TYR A 421 -16.69 -15.33 1.18
CA TYR A 421 -15.58 -14.54 1.72
C TYR A 421 -14.29 -14.75 0.92
N TYR A 422 -13.86 -15.99 0.77
CA TYR A 422 -12.60 -16.38 0.14
C TYR A 422 -12.80 -16.81 -1.32
N GLY A 423 -11.70 -16.85 -2.06
CA GLY A 423 -11.73 -17.09 -3.50
C GLY A 423 -12.20 -15.88 -4.30
N ARG A 424 -12.05 -14.67 -3.74
CA ARG A 424 -12.45 -13.40 -4.35
C ARG A 424 -11.25 -12.46 -4.45
N PHE A 425 -11.33 -11.44 -5.31
CA PHE A 425 -10.18 -10.59 -5.63
C PHE A 425 -10.58 -9.17 -6.03
N ASN A 426 -9.59 -8.28 -6.07
CA ASN A 426 -9.70 -6.92 -6.60
C ASN A 426 -9.03 -6.84 -7.98
N GLN A 427 -9.71 -6.28 -8.98
CA GLN A 427 -9.24 -6.17 -10.35
C GLN A 427 -8.13 -5.12 -10.53
N GLY A 428 -8.13 -4.07 -9.70
CA GLY A 428 -7.15 -3.00 -9.74
C GLY A 428 -7.66 -1.69 -9.16
N VAL A 429 -6.78 -0.69 -9.14
CA VAL A 429 -7.00 0.61 -8.49
C VAL A 429 -6.58 1.75 -9.39
N VAL A 430 -7.33 2.86 -9.33
CA VAL A 430 -6.95 4.18 -9.84
C VAL A 430 -7.26 5.21 -8.74
N THR A 431 -6.33 6.10 -8.44
CA THR A 431 -6.49 7.09 -7.37
C THR A 431 -6.65 8.50 -7.94
N ILE A 432 -7.66 9.23 -7.46
CA ILE A 432 -7.88 10.64 -7.77
C ILE A 432 -7.06 11.54 -6.84
N ASN A 433 -6.47 12.60 -7.38
CA ASN A 433 -5.81 13.66 -6.61
C ASN A 433 -6.81 14.78 -6.29
N LEU A 434 -7.36 14.78 -5.09
CA LEU A 434 -8.33 15.79 -4.67
C LEU A 434 -7.72 17.18 -4.54
N VAL A 435 -6.43 17.27 -4.20
CA VAL A 435 -5.70 18.55 -4.08
C VAL A 435 -5.58 19.22 -5.44
N ASP A 436 -5.28 18.45 -6.49
CA ASP A 436 -5.24 18.96 -7.87
C ASP A 436 -6.58 19.51 -8.32
N ALA A 437 -7.68 18.79 -8.04
CA ALA A 437 -9.02 19.25 -8.37
C ALA A 437 -9.36 20.57 -7.65
N ALA A 438 -9.02 20.68 -6.37
CA ALA A 438 -9.23 21.88 -5.56
C ALA A 438 -8.41 23.06 -6.11
N CYS A 439 -7.11 22.90 -6.29
CA CYS A 439 -6.22 23.95 -6.80
C CYS A 439 -6.62 24.40 -8.22
N SER A 440 -7.07 23.48 -9.08
CA SER A 440 -7.54 23.79 -10.44
C SER A 440 -8.81 24.65 -10.47
N SER A 441 -9.62 24.61 -9.42
CA SER A 441 -10.82 25.45 -9.29
C SER A 441 -10.51 26.92 -8.99
N GLY A 442 -9.31 27.20 -8.44
CA GLY A 442 -8.95 28.52 -7.95
C GLY A 442 -9.74 28.97 -6.71
N GLY A 443 -10.34 28.02 -5.98
CA GLY A 443 -11.19 28.28 -4.80
C GLY A 443 -12.67 28.52 -5.13
N ASP A 444 -13.05 28.47 -6.39
CA ASP A 444 -14.44 28.55 -6.82
C ASP A 444 -15.17 27.21 -6.59
N MET A 445 -16.22 27.25 -5.77
CA MET A 445 -16.93 26.04 -5.35
C MET A 445 -17.68 25.35 -6.50
N ASP A 446 -18.34 26.08 -7.38
CA ASP A 446 -19.09 25.50 -8.50
C ASP A 446 -18.13 24.91 -9.54
N LYS A 447 -17.01 25.59 -9.75
CA LYS A 447 -15.94 25.10 -10.63
C LYS A 447 -15.27 23.85 -10.06
N PHE A 448 -15.10 23.77 -8.73
CA PHE A 448 -14.55 22.58 -8.06
C PHE A 448 -15.36 21.32 -8.38
N TRP A 449 -16.68 21.37 -8.21
CA TRP A 449 -17.53 20.19 -8.47
C TRP A 449 -17.48 19.75 -9.93
N LYS A 450 -17.45 20.68 -10.88
CA LYS A 450 -17.29 20.36 -12.32
C LYS A 450 -15.96 19.70 -12.61
N ILE A 451 -14.87 20.22 -12.05
CA ILE A 451 -13.54 19.65 -12.21
C ILE A 451 -13.48 18.27 -11.56
N LEU A 452 -14.09 18.09 -10.39
CA LEU A 452 -14.14 16.80 -9.72
C LEU A 452 -14.84 15.75 -10.60
N ASP A 453 -15.96 16.11 -11.24
CA ASP A 453 -16.66 15.24 -12.19
C ASP A 453 -15.79 14.88 -13.42
N GLU A 454 -15.06 15.85 -13.98
CA GLU A 454 -14.10 15.59 -15.07
C GLU A 454 -12.99 14.62 -14.63
N ARG A 455 -12.48 14.75 -13.41
CA ARG A 455 -11.47 13.82 -12.86
C ARG A 455 -12.05 12.43 -12.58
N LEU A 456 -13.32 12.36 -12.15
CA LEU A 456 -14.04 11.11 -11.95
C LEU A 456 -14.27 10.38 -13.27
N ASP A 457 -14.59 11.08 -14.38
CA ASP A 457 -14.67 10.46 -15.71
C ASP A 457 -13.32 9.86 -16.15
N LEU A 458 -12.20 10.56 -15.92
CA LEU A 458 -10.87 10.02 -16.17
C LEU A 458 -10.60 8.74 -15.36
N CYS A 459 -10.96 8.75 -14.07
CA CYS A 459 -10.80 7.57 -13.20
C CYS A 459 -11.68 6.40 -13.67
N TYR A 460 -12.93 6.66 -14.02
CA TYR A 460 -13.86 5.65 -14.55
C TYR A 460 -13.28 4.97 -15.81
N ARG A 461 -12.88 5.76 -16.79
CA ARG A 461 -12.30 5.23 -18.03
C ARG A 461 -11.00 4.47 -17.79
N ALA A 462 -10.17 4.94 -16.87
CA ALA A 462 -8.92 4.26 -16.47
C ALA A 462 -9.21 2.92 -15.76
N LEU A 463 -10.21 2.86 -14.87
CA LEU A 463 -10.67 1.63 -14.23
C LEU A 463 -11.26 0.66 -15.26
N MET A 464 -12.02 1.16 -16.24
CA MET A 464 -12.53 0.34 -17.35
C MET A 464 -11.41 -0.22 -18.23
N CYS A 465 -10.28 0.47 -18.40
CA CYS A 465 -9.11 -0.10 -19.04
C CYS A 465 -8.57 -1.34 -18.28
N ARG A 466 -8.54 -1.28 -16.94
CA ARG A 466 -8.15 -2.45 -16.11
C ARG A 466 -9.12 -3.61 -16.25
N HIS A 467 -10.41 -3.35 -16.15
CA HIS A 467 -11.43 -4.36 -16.33
C HIS A 467 -11.33 -5.02 -17.71
N LYS A 468 -11.27 -4.22 -18.77
CA LYS A 468 -11.16 -4.71 -20.16
C LYS A 468 -9.88 -5.51 -20.39
N ARG A 469 -8.78 -5.21 -19.67
CA ARG A 469 -7.54 -5.98 -19.76
C ARG A 469 -7.68 -7.40 -19.24
N LEU A 470 -8.59 -7.65 -18.29
CA LEU A 470 -8.85 -8.96 -17.73
C LEU A 470 -9.91 -9.75 -18.51
N LEU A 471 -10.77 -9.11 -19.29
CA LEU A 471 -11.78 -9.80 -20.12
C LEU A 471 -11.12 -10.74 -21.13
N GLY A 472 -11.71 -11.91 -21.28
CA GLY A 472 -11.21 -12.95 -22.19
C GLY A 472 -9.93 -13.66 -21.72
N THR A 473 -9.44 -13.36 -20.52
CA THR A 473 -8.25 -14.01 -19.95
C THR A 473 -8.52 -15.51 -19.75
N PRO A 474 -7.77 -16.42 -20.37
CA PRO A 474 -7.96 -17.86 -20.15
C PRO A 474 -7.40 -18.25 -18.77
N SER A 475 -8.05 -19.24 -18.14
CA SER A 475 -7.64 -19.77 -16.84
C SER A 475 -6.21 -20.31 -16.79
N ASP A 476 -5.64 -20.60 -17.96
CA ASP A 476 -4.28 -21.14 -18.13
C ASP A 476 -3.17 -20.15 -17.79
N VAL A 477 -3.45 -18.83 -17.75
CA VAL A 477 -2.42 -17.82 -17.45
C VAL A 477 -1.92 -17.89 -15.99
N ALA A 478 -2.78 -18.39 -15.08
CA ALA A 478 -2.44 -18.60 -13.68
C ALA A 478 -3.24 -19.78 -13.09
N PRO A 479 -2.86 -21.03 -13.42
CA PRO A 479 -3.64 -22.22 -13.04
C PRO A 479 -3.92 -22.32 -11.53
N ILE A 480 -2.96 -21.94 -10.68
CA ILE A 480 -3.16 -21.99 -9.22
C ILE A 480 -4.32 -21.08 -8.77
N LEU A 481 -4.50 -19.94 -9.44
CA LEU A 481 -5.57 -19.00 -9.11
C LEU A 481 -6.92 -19.49 -9.64
N TRP A 482 -6.96 -19.84 -10.93
CA TRP A 482 -8.21 -19.99 -11.65
C TRP A 482 -8.71 -21.42 -11.77
N GLN A 483 -7.80 -22.42 -11.74
CA GLN A 483 -8.13 -23.83 -11.94
C GLN A 483 -8.00 -24.68 -10.67
N ASN A 484 -7.10 -24.28 -9.74
CA ASN A 484 -6.64 -25.16 -8.65
C ASN A 484 -7.05 -24.69 -7.26
N GLY A 485 -8.07 -23.83 -7.13
CA GLY A 485 -8.80 -23.58 -5.91
C GLY A 485 -8.44 -22.33 -5.16
N ALA A 486 -7.33 -21.62 -5.49
CA ALA A 486 -7.00 -20.39 -4.78
C ALA A 486 -8.08 -19.32 -4.92
N LEU A 487 -8.63 -19.12 -6.13
CA LEU A 487 -9.75 -18.21 -6.38
C LEU A 487 -10.95 -18.94 -6.99
N ALA A 488 -10.71 -19.89 -7.89
CA ALA A 488 -11.78 -20.64 -8.55
C ALA A 488 -11.29 -22.04 -8.95
N ARG A 489 -12.24 -22.85 -9.50
CA ARG A 489 -11.99 -24.15 -10.11
C ARG A 489 -12.57 -24.18 -11.51
N LEU A 490 -12.08 -23.26 -12.37
CA LEU A 490 -12.45 -23.20 -13.77
C LEU A 490 -11.83 -24.38 -14.56
N LYS A 491 -12.44 -24.73 -15.67
CA LYS A 491 -11.84 -25.68 -16.59
C LYS A 491 -10.64 -25.04 -17.31
N LYS A 492 -9.73 -25.90 -17.78
CA LYS A 492 -8.61 -25.45 -18.61
C LYS A 492 -9.12 -24.71 -19.85
N GLY A 493 -8.54 -23.52 -20.14
CA GLY A 493 -8.95 -22.66 -21.25
C GLY A 493 -10.23 -21.88 -21.05
N GLU A 494 -10.96 -22.09 -19.95
CA GLU A 494 -12.18 -21.31 -19.62
C GLU A 494 -11.80 -19.87 -19.29
N PRO A 495 -12.47 -18.85 -19.90
CA PRO A 495 -12.20 -17.45 -19.56
C PRO A 495 -12.71 -17.12 -18.16
N ILE A 496 -12.02 -16.18 -17.49
CA ILE A 496 -12.35 -15.75 -16.11
C ILE A 496 -13.52 -14.74 -16.05
N ASP A 497 -14.13 -14.41 -17.18
CA ASP A 497 -15.09 -13.31 -17.32
C ASP A 497 -16.23 -13.35 -16.31
N LYS A 498 -16.78 -14.53 -16.00
CA LYS A 498 -17.83 -14.69 -15.01
C LYS A 498 -17.44 -14.24 -13.58
N LEU A 499 -16.13 -14.16 -13.30
CA LEU A 499 -15.60 -13.71 -12.01
C LEU A 499 -15.37 -12.18 -11.94
N LEU A 500 -15.57 -11.47 -13.06
CA LEU A 500 -15.33 -10.04 -13.17
C LEU A 500 -16.59 -9.19 -12.94
N PHE A 501 -17.77 -9.81 -12.93
CA PHE A 501 -19.08 -9.15 -12.85
C PHE A 501 -19.87 -9.55 -11.60
N GLY A 502 -20.98 -8.87 -11.38
CA GLY A 502 -21.99 -9.23 -10.38
C GLY A 502 -21.52 -9.13 -8.91
N GLY A 503 -20.38 -8.51 -8.65
CA GLY A 503 -19.83 -8.37 -7.30
C GLY A 503 -18.93 -9.51 -6.84
N TYR A 504 -18.63 -10.52 -7.69
CA TYR A 504 -17.67 -11.56 -7.34
C TYR A 504 -16.28 -10.99 -7.04
N SER A 505 -15.82 -10.06 -7.87
CA SER A 505 -14.62 -9.25 -7.67
C SER A 505 -14.97 -7.77 -7.57
N THR A 506 -14.07 -6.97 -7.00
CA THR A 506 -14.21 -5.52 -6.88
C THR A 506 -13.22 -4.80 -7.78
N ILE A 507 -13.50 -3.53 -8.08
CA ILE A 507 -12.56 -2.59 -8.69
C ILE A 507 -12.62 -1.28 -7.92
N SER A 508 -11.50 -0.61 -7.67
CA SER A 508 -11.44 0.41 -6.64
C SER A 508 -11.07 1.80 -7.16
N LEU A 509 -11.90 2.78 -6.80
CA LEU A 509 -11.56 4.20 -6.89
C LEU A 509 -10.83 4.62 -5.62
N GLY A 510 -9.53 4.93 -5.72
CA GLY A 510 -8.75 5.49 -4.62
C GLY A 510 -8.85 7.02 -4.59
N TYR A 511 -8.50 7.62 -3.46
CA TYR A 511 -8.43 9.07 -3.29
C TYR A 511 -7.30 9.49 -2.37
N ALA A 512 -6.79 10.72 -2.55
CA ALA A 512 -5.69 11.28 -1.78
C ALA A 512 -5.86 12.77 -1.53
N GLY A 513 -5.38 13.25 -0.39
CA GLY A 513 -5.28 14.67 -0.08
C GLY A 513 -6.61 15.33 0.31
N LEU A 514 -7.50 14.61 0.99
CA LEU A 514 -8.78 15.17 1.45
C LEU A 514 -8.58 16.36 2.41
N CYS A 515 -7.57 16.29 3.28
CA CYS A 515 -7.22 17.37 4.21
C CYS A 515 -6.84 18.65 3.46
N GLU A 516 -5.87 18.56 2.55
CA GLU A 516 -5.38 19.70 1.77
C GLU A 516 -6.45 20.24 0.81
N CYS A 517 -7.25 19.36 0.20
CA CYS A 517 -8.40 19.74 -0.61
C CYS A 517 -9.38 20.58 0.20
N THR A 518 -9.79 20.10 1.38
CA THR A 518 -10.69 20.82 2.27
C THR A 518 -10.10 22.16 2.68
N ARG A 519 -8.82 22.18 3.09
CA ARG A 519 -8.15 23.41 3.50
C ARG A 519 -8.10 24.45 2.37
N TYR A 520 -7.85 24.03 1.14
CA TYR A 520 -7.81 24.93 -0.01
C TYR A 520 -9.20 25.54 -0.30
N MET A 521 -10.25 24.71 -0.24
CA MET A 521 -11.61 25.12 -0.59
C MET A 521 -12.33 25.90 0.51
N THR A 522 -12.06 25.60 1.77
CA THR A 522 -12.80 26.15 2.93
C THR A 522 -11.97 27.08 3.80
N GLY A 523 -10.63 27.03 3.68
CA GLY A 523 -9.68 27.76 4.54
C GLY A 523 -9.34 27.05 5.87
N VAL A 524 -10.02 25.94 6.19
CA VAL A 524 -9.86 25.20 7.45
C VAL A 524 -9.51 23.72 7.21
N SER A 525 -9.03 23.01 8.24
CA SER A 525 -8.79 21.58 8.17
C SER A 525 -10.12 20.81 8.03
N HIS A 526 -10.08 19.60 7.46
CA HIS A 526 -11.25 18.72 7.41
C HIS A 526 -11.71 18.22 8.79
N THR A 527 -10.89 18.40 9.82
CA THR A 527 -11.22 18.12 11.22
C THR A 527 -12.06 19.24 11.87
N GLU A 528 -12.11 20.42 11.26
CA GLU A 528 -12.91 21.52 11.75
C GLU A 528 -14.43 21.22 11.57
N PRO A 529 -15.23 21.25 12.67
CA PRO A 529 -16.55 20.64 12.66
C PRO A 529 -17.65 21.44 11.90
N GLU A 530 -17.49 22.76 11.73
CA GLU A 530 -18.54 23.62 11.16
C GLU A 530 -18.48 23.70 9.62
N LEU A 531 -17.29 23.79 9.04
CA LEU A 531 -17.08 23.96 7.61
C LEU A 531 -16.28 22.80 7.00
N GLY A 532 -15.18 22.40 7.67
CA GLY A 532 -14.23 21.43 7.16
C GLY A 532 -14.82 20.03 7.05
N THR A 533 -15.32 19.48 8.15
CA THR A 533 -15.91 18.13 8.18
C THR A 533 -17.10 17.98 7.27
N PRO A 534 -18.10 18.90 7.24
CA PRO A 534 -19.22 18.81 6.31
C PRO A 534 -18.80 18.82 4.84
N PHE A 535 -17.83 19.67 4.48
CA PHE A 535 -17.31 19.71 3.11
C PHE A 535 -16.60 18.40 2.75
N ALA A 536 -15.74 17.89 3.62
CA ALA A 536 -15.02 16.64 3.41
C ALA A 536 -15.98 15.44 3.24
N LEU A 537 -17.00 15.33 4.11
CA LEU A 537 -18.04 14.30 3.99
C LEU A 537 -18.83 14.42 2.69
N LYS A 538 -19.15 15.65 2.23
CA LYS A 538 -19.81 15.88 0.95
C LYS A 538 -18.96 15.43 -0.23
N VAL A 539 -17.64 15.69 -0.21
CA VAL A 539 -16.71 15.16 -1.23
C VAL A 539 -16.73 13.64 -1.24
N MET A 540 -16.62 13.01 -0.07
CA MET A 540 -16.64 11.54 0.03
C MET A 540 -17.96 10.93 -0.46
N GLN A 541 -19.09 11.55 -0.14
CA GLN A 541 -20.40 11.10 -0.64
C GLN A 541 -20.45 11.19 -2.16
N HIS A 542 -19.99 12.30 -2.74
CA HIS A 542 -19.95 12.49 -4.19
C HIS A 542 -19.12 11.40 -4.90
N LEU A 543 -17.96 11.02 -4.32
CA LEU A 543 -17.14 9.91 -4.84
C LEU A 543 -17.88 8.56 -4.76
N ASN A 544 -18.62 8.32 -3.67
CA ASN A 544 -19.44 7.11 -3.51
C ASN A 544 -20.61 7.05 -4.48
N ASP A 545 -21.29 8.19 -4.71
CA ASP A 545 -22.40 8.29 -5.67
C ASP A 545 -21.93 7.94 -7.09
N ALA A 546 -20.75 8.43 -7.49
CA ALA A 546 -20.11 8.05 -8.75
C ALA A 546 -19.84 6.54 -8.84
N CYS A 547 -19.27 5.93 -7.79
CA CYS A 547 -19.05 4.48 -7.75
C CYS A 547 -20.38 3.71 -7.87
N ALA A 548 -21.42 4.15 -7.20
CA ALA A 548 -22.74 3.51 -7.25
C ALA A 548 -23.37 3.60 -8.65
N GLU A 549 -23.25 4.75 -9.32
CA GLU A 549 -23.70 4.94 -10.71
C GLU A 549 -22.96 3.99 -11.67
N TRP A 550 -21.62 3.93 -11.57
CA TRP A 550 -20.83 3.04 -12.41
C TRP A 550 -21.16 1.57 -12.17
N LYS A 551 -21.37 1.19 -10.91
CA LYS A 551 -21.78 -0.18 -10.53
C LYS A 551 -23.12 -0.54 -11.15
N ALA A 552 -24.11 0.34 -11.10
CA ALA A 552 -25.41 0.13 -11.69
C ALA A 552 -25.35 0.02 -13.23
N LYS A 553 -24.48 0.81 -13.87
CA LYS A 553 -24.31 0.85 -15.32
C LYS A 553 -23.58 -0.38 -15.87
N GLU A 554 -22.49 -0.80 -15.21
CA GLU A 554 -21.56 -1.80 -15.76
C GLU A 554 -21.72 -3.20 -15.15
N ASN A 555 -22.53 -3.37 -14.10
CA ASN A 555 -22.61 -4.60 -13.30
C ASN A 555 -21.25 -5.06 -12.75
N ILE A 556 -20.37 -4.11 -12.47
CA ILE A 556 -19.05 -4.32 -11.88
C ILE A 556 -19.05 -3.66 -10.50
N ASP A 557 -18.41 -4.28 -9.52
CA ASP A 557 -18.44 -3.78 -8.15
C ASP A 557 -17.40 -2.68 -7.91
N PHE A 558 -17.69 -1.47 -8.37
CA PHE A 558 -16.90 -0.29 -8.06
C PHE A 558 -17.04 0.08 -6.58
N SER A 559 -15.94 0.37 -5.91
CA SER A 559 -15.96 0.75 -4.50
C SER A 559 -14.92 1.82 -4.19
N LEU A 560 -15.27 2.74 -3.28
CA LEU A 560 -14.36 3.80 -2.83
C LEU A 560 -13.34 3.23 -1.85
N TYR A 561 -12.07 3.52 -2.09
CA TYR A 561 -10.94 2.94 -1.39
C TYR A 561 -9.99 4.00 -0.83
N GLY A 562 -9.80 4.00 0.48
CA GLY A 562 -8.72 4.74 1.14
C GLY A 562 -7.37 4.12 0.82
N THR A 563 -6.86 4.39 -0.38
CA THR A 563 -5.70 3.71 -0.98
C THR A 563 -4.43 3.83 -0.11
N PRO A 564 -3.63 2.76 0.07
CA PRO A 564 -2.29 2.87 0.62
C PRO A 564 -1.37 3.55 -0.41
N LEU A 565 -1.08 4.80 -0.17
CA LEU A 565 -0.35 5.65 -1.09
C LEU A 565 1.14 5.65 -0.73
N GLU A 566 1.90 4.61 -1.07
CA GLU A 566 3.33 4.49 -0.75
C GLU A 566 4.15 5.63 -1.37
N SER A 567 4.36 5.57 -2.67
CA SER A 567 5.06 6.59 -3.44
C SER A 567 4.14 7.64 -4.06
N THR A 568 2.82 7.37 -4.11
CA THR A 568 1.84 8.22 -4.80
C THR A 568 1.66 9.58 -4.11
N THR A 569 1.69 9.65 -2.78
CA THR A 569 1.65 10.93 -2.04
C THR A 569 2.83 11.82 -2.38
N TYR A 570 4.02 11.23 -2.48
CA TYR A 570 5.23 11.91 -2.92
C TYR A 570 5.16 12.33 -4.40
N LYS A 571 4.68 11.45 -5.28
CA LYS A 571 4.47 11.77 -6.70
C LYS A 571 3.52 12.96 -6.86
N PHE A 572 2.36 12.92 -6.20
CA PHE A 572 1.40 14.03 -6.26
C PHE A 572 1.99 15.33 -5.71
N ALA A 573 2.67 15.26 -4.56
CA ALA A 573 3.36 16.41 -3.98
C ALA A 573 4.43 17.00 -4.91
N LYS A 574 5.10 16.20 -5.75
CA LYS A 574 6.03 16.70 -6.79
C LYS A 574 5.32 17.35 -7.97
N CYS A 575 4.12 16.88 -8.32
CA CYS A 575 3.36 17.41 -9.46
C CYS A 575 2.65 18.74 -9.15
N LEU A 576 2.09 18.87 -7.94
CA LEU A 576 1.30 20.04 -7.53
C LEU A 576 2.06 21.37 -7.62
N PRO A 577 3.30 21.52 -7.10
CA PRO A 577 4.06 22.77 -7.20
C PRO A 577 4.44 23.15 -8.63
N LYS A 578 4.59 22.17 -9.53
CA LYS A 578 4.85 22.44 -10.96
C LYS A 578 3.66 23.11 -11.65
N ARG A 579 2.44 22.85 -11.16
CA ARG A 579 1.19 23.37 -11.75
C ARG A 579 0.71 24.63 -11.06
N PHE A 580 0.82 24.70 -9.73
CA PHE A 580 0.17 25.71 -8.90
C PHE A 580 1.14 26.55 -8.05
N GLY A 581 2.44 26.25 -8.08
CA GLY A 581 3.43 26.85 -7.19
C GLY A 581 3.27 26.34 -5.74
N ILE A 582 4.01 26.99 -4.82
CA ILE A 582 3.98 26.64 -3.40
C ILE A 582 2.83 27.38 -2.72
N ILE A 583 1.87 26.62 -2.20
CA ILE A 583 0.71 27.09 -1.44
C ILE A 583 0.87 26.55 -0.02
N LYS A 584 1.02 27.44 0.97
CA LYS A 584 1.25 27.08 2.38
C LYS A 584 0.13 26.19 2.91
N GLY A 585 0.51 25.06 3.50
CA GLY A 585 -0.40 24.07 4.08
C GLY A 585 -1.17 23.22 3.06
N VAL A 586 -0.84 23.35 1.75
CA VAL A 586 -1.50 22.62 0.65
C VAL A 586 -0.49 21.93 -0.27
N THR A 587 0.52 22.68 -0.79
CA THR A 587 1.51 22.15 -1.76
C THR A 587 2.95 22.36 -1.29
N ASP A 588 3.17 22.74 -0.06
CA ASP A 588 4.47 23.15 0.49
C ASP A 588 5.28 22.01 1.09
N ARG A 589 4.75 20.79 1.13
CA ARG A 589 5.44 19.58 1.62
C ARG A 589 5.78 18.62 0.50
N ASN A 590 6.70 17.70 0.76
CA ASN A 590 7.06 16.62 -0.16
C ASN A 590 6.07 15.43 -0.12
N TYR A 591 4.96 15.58 0.59
CA TYR A 591 3.86 14.62 0.64
C TYR A 591 2.52 15.37 0.73
N ILE A 592 1.43 14.68 0.39
CA ILE A 592 0.06 15.06 0.70
C ILE A 592 -0.53 14.03 1.66
N THR A 593 -1.58 14.39 2.38
CA THR A 593 -2.24 13.49 3.33
C THR A 593 -2.80 12.26 2.61
N ASN A 594 -2.54 11.09 3.19
CA ASN A 594 -3.07 9.84 2.68
C ASN A 594 -4.59 9.78 2.92
N SER A 595 -5.35 9.57 1.84
CA SER A 595 -6.81 9.42 1.87
C SER A 595 -7.52 10.43 2.79
N TYR A 596 -8.23 9.97 3.82
CA TYR A 596 -9.03 10.76 4.77
C TYR A 596 -8.32 11.07 6.10
N HIS A 597 -7.09 10.58 6.29
CA HIS A 597 -6.43 10.70 7.60
C HIS A 597 -6.35 12.15 8.10
N VAL A 598 -6.42 12.30 9.41
CA VAL A 598 -6.02 13.54 10.07
C VAL A 598 -4.58 13.86 9.70
N HIS A 599 -4.29 15.11 9.38
CA HIS A 599 -2.93 15.50 8.99
C HIS A 599 -1.93 15.15 10.09
N VAL A 600 -0.79 14.58 9.73
CA VAL A 600 0.19 14.01 10.68
C VAL A 600 0.76 14.99 11.69
N THR A 601 0.68 16.30 11.41
CA THR A 601 1.10 17.38 12.31
C THR A 601 -0.01 17.91 13.22
N GLU A 602 -1.23 17.42 13.09
CA GLU A 602 -2.36 17.91 13.87
C GLU A 602 -2.36 17.29 15.26
N ASP A 603 -2.39 18.13 16.27
CA ASP A 603 -2.43 17.70 17.68
C ASP A 603 -3.84 17.22 18.02
N ILE A 604 -4.03 15.92 18.08
CA ILE A 604 -5.29 15.26 18.38
C ILE A 604 -5.01 13.98 19.17
N ASN A 605 -5.81 13.69 20.18
CA ASN A 605 -5.65 12.44 20.93
C ASN A 605 -6.20 11.22 20.15
N ALA A 606 -5.78 10.03 20.54
CA ALA A 606 -6.13 8.77 19.87
C ALA A 606 -7.64 8.55 19.73
N PHE A 607 -8.40 8.82 20.78
CA PHE A 607 -9.83 8.55 20.81
C PHE A 607 -10.61 9.50 19.90
N ASP A 608 -10.29 10.79 19.94
CA ASP A 608 -10.92 11.78 19.07
C ASP A 608 -10.56 11.55 17.59
N LYS A 609 -9.28 11.18 17.33
CA LYS A 609 -8.84 10.82 15.99
C LYS A 609 -9.60 9.62 15.43
N LEU A 610 -9.69 8.53 16.20
CA LEU A 610 -10.40 7.32 15.77
C LEU A 610 -11.90 7.60 15.57
N LYS A 611 -12.53 8.37 16.45
CA LYS A 611 -13.91 8.80 16.34
C LYS A 611 -14.14 9.64 15.07
N PHE A 612 -13.26 10.60 14.81
CA PHE A 612 -13.33 11.44 13.63
C PHE A 612 -13.19 10.60 12.35
N GLU A 613 -12.16 9.74 12.27
CA GLU A 613 -11.85 8.95 11.09
C GLU A 613 -12.87 7.83 10.82
N SER A 614 -13.61 7.36 11.84
CA SER A 614 -14.63 6.32 11.68
C SER A 614 -15.72 6.69 10.66
N GLN A 615 -16.08 7.97 10.55
CA GLN A 615 -17.06 8.48 9.59
C GLN A 615 -16.60 8.25 8.14
N PHE A 616 -15.31 8.40 7.88
CA PHE A 616 -14.71 8.22 6.56
C PHE A 616 -14.47 6.75 6.22
N GLN A 617 -14.22 5.90 7.22
CA GLN A 617 -14.18 4.46 7.01
C GLN A 617 -15.55 3.92 6.57
N ALA A 618 -16.63 4.41 7.16
CA ALA A 618 -18.00 4.06 6.76
C ALA A 618 -18.26 4.39 5.27
N LEU A 619 -17.68 5.45 4.74
CA LEU A 619 -17.80 5.87 3.35
C LEU A 619 -16.76 5.21 2.41
N SER A 620 -15.76 4.49 2.94
CA SER A 620 -14.70 3.84 2.15
C SER A 620 -14.88 2.33 2.13
N GLN A 621 -15.97 1.85 1.51
CA GLN A 621 -16.35 0.44 1.50
C GLN A 621 -15.34 -0.49 0.79
N GLY A 622 -14.56 0.04 -0.16
CA GLY A 622 -13.48 -0.70 -0.84
C GLY A 622 -12.23 -0.88 -0.01
N GLY A 623 -12.18 -0.27 1.17
CA GLY A 623 -11.09 -0.43 2.12
C GLY A 623 -10.65 0.87 2.78
N ALA A 624 -10.25 0.74 4.03
CA ALA A 624 -9.77 1.83 4.85
C ALA A 624 -8.98 1.26 6.04
N ILE A 625 -8.10 2.05 6.62
CA ILE A 625 -7.44 1.78 7.90
C ILE A 625 -7.19 3.11 8.59
N SER A 626 -7.31 3.14 9.90
CA SER A 626 -6.85 4.26 10.72
C SER A 626 -5.65 3.85 11.56
N TYR A 627 -4.82 4.80 11.95
CA TYR A 627 -3.67 4.52 12.79
C TYR A 627 -3.60 5.46 13.99
N VAL A 628 -3.01 4.95 15.06
CA VAL A 628 -2.67 5.72 16.25
C VAL A 628 -1.15 5.72 16.39
N GLU A 629 -0.53 6.89 16.32
CA GLU A 629 0.91 7.05 16.55
C GLU A 629 1.16 7.08 18.05
N VAL A 630 1.92 6.12 18.56
CA VAL A 630 2.13 5.95 20.00
C VAL A 630 3.63 5.90 20.35
N PRO A 631 4.02 6.30 21.57
CA PRO A 631 5.38 6.11 22.06
C PRO A 631 5.69 4.62 22.28
N ASN A 632 6.82 4.32 22.91
CA ASN A 632 7.11 2.95 23.36
C ASN A 632 6.13 2.55 24.47
N MET A 633 5.25 1.58 24.16
CA MET A 633 4.15 1.12 25.02
C MET A 633 4.46 -0.18 25.75
N GLN A 634 5.69 -0.73 25.67
CA GLN A 634 6.00 -2.05 26.23
C GLN A 634 5.77 -2.14 27.74
N ASN A 635 5.86 -1.02 28.45
CA ASN A 635 5.64 -0.94 29.90
C ASN A 635 4.23 -0.44 30.27
N ASN A 636 3.34 -0.21 29.32
CA ASN A 636 1.98 0.29 29.56
C ASN A 636 0.96 -0.44 28.65
N ILE A 637 0.82 -1.72 28.88
CA ILE A 637 -0.10 -2.57 28.08
C ILE A 637 -1.56 -2.20 28.34
N GLU A 638 -1.90 -1.69 29.53
CA GLU A 638 -3.26 -1.26 29.85
C GLU A 638 -3.73 -0.11 28.96
N ALA A 639 -2.85 0.85 28.65
CA ALA A 639 -3.19 1.92 27.71
C ALA A 639 -3.41 1.36 26.28
N VAL A 640 -2.63 0.37 25.86
CA VAL A 640 -2.84 -0.32 24.59
C VAL A 640 -4.20 -1.03 24.58
N LEU A 641 -4.55 -1.75 25.65
CA LEU A 641 -5.84 -2.43 25.79
C LEU A 641 -7.02 -1.44 25.77
N SER A 642 -6.86 -0.27 26.40
CA SER A 642 -7.90 0.78 26.37
C SER A 642 -8.17 1.29 24.96
N VAL A 643 -7.11 1.45 24.13
CA VAL A 643 -7.27 1.82 22.71
C VAL A 643 -7.93 0.68 21.93
N ILE A 644 -7.53 -0.57 22.18
CA ILE A 644 -8.12 -1.75 21.52
C ILE A 644 -9.62 -1.86 21.83
N GLN A 645 -10.02 -1.69 23.09
CA GLN A 645 -11.44 -1.68 23.48
C GLN A 645 -12.20 -0.54 22.80
N TYR A 646 -11.59 0.65 22.70
CA TYR A 646 -12.18 1.77 21.97
C TYR A 646 -12.37 1.47 20.47
N ILE A 647 -11.39 0.79 19.84
CA ILE A 647 -11.49 0.34 18.43
C ILE A 647 -12.71 -0.55 18.25
N TYR A 648 -12.91 -1.54 19.14
CA TYR A 648 -14.06 -2.45 19.06
C TYR A 648 -15.41 -1.73 18.98
N ASP A 649 -15.57 -0.67 19.79
CA ASP A 649 -16.84 0.05 19.87
C ASP A 649 -17.04 1.15 18.83
N ASN A 650 -15.96 1.69 18.22
CA ASN A 650 -16.05 2.96 17.51
C ASN A 650 -15.57 2.93 16.06
N ILE A 651 -14.66 2.03 15.69
CA ILE A 651 -14.06 2.06 14.36
C ILE A 651 -13.85 0.66 13.80
N MET A 652 -14.04 0.51 12.48
CA MET A 652 -14.00 -0.78 11.81
C MET A 652 -12.60 -1.41 11.81
N TYR A 653 -11.55 -0.63 11.51
CA TYR A 653 -10.20 -1.15 11.33
C TYR A 653 -9.13 -0.11 11.72
N ALA A 654 -8.23 -0.49 12.62
CA ALA A 654 -7.17 0.39 13.07
C ALA A 654 -5.88 -0.36 13.41
N GLU A 655 -4.75 0.38 13.35
CA GLU A 655 -3.42 -0.07 13.75
C GLU A 655 -2.79 0.88 14.77
N LEU A 656 -1.85 0.37 15.58
CA LEU A 656 -1.04 1.18 16.50
C LEU A 656 0.41 1.21 15.99
N ASN A 657 0.93 2.42 15.78
CA ASN A 657 2.29 2.65 15.31
C ASN A 657 3.23 2.85 16.49
N THR A 658 3.78 1.76 17.01
CA THR A 658 4.83 1.78 18.03
C THR A 658 6.21 1.92 17.38
N LYS A 659 7.26 1.98 18.18
CA LYS A 659 8.66 2.04 17.70
C LYS A 659 9.40 0.76 18.09
N SER A 660 10.04 0.13 17.10
CA SER A 660 10.75 -1.14 17.27
C SER A 660 12.01 -1.14 16.41
N ASP A 661 12.97 -0.25 16.74
CA ASP A 661 14.21 -0.10 16.01
C ASP A 661 15.40 -0.62 16.82
N TYR A 662 16.47 -0.99 16.11
CA TYR A 662 17.70 -1.47 16.72
C TYR A 662 18.92 -0.95 15.97
N CYS A 663 19.91 -0.43 16.70
CA CYS A 663 21.21 -0.05 16.16
C CYS A 663 22.22 -1.16 16.40
N MET A 664 22.78 -1.72 15.31
CA MET A 664 23.74 -2.84 15.37
C MET A 664 25.16 -2.40 15.77
N GLU A 665 25.46 -1.09 15.73
CA GLU A 665 26.76 -0.56 16.14
C GLU A 665 26.87 -0.46 17.67
N CYS A 666 25.84 0.00 18.34
CA CYS A 666 25.90 0.26 19.78
C CYS A 666 24.93 -0.55 20.63
N GLY A 667 24.08 -1.39 20.00
CA GLY A 667 23.07 -2.19 20.70
C GLY A 667 21.86 -1.39 21.19
N TYR A 668 21.67 -0.14 20.74
CA TYR A 668 20.51 0.65 21.12
C TYR A 668 19.22 -0.01 20.63
N ASP A 669 18.29 -0.26 21.55
CA ASP A 669 16.95 -0.77 21.28
C ASP A 669 15.95 0.33 21.63
N GLY A 670 15.29 0.92 20.62
CA GLY A 670 14.40 2.04 20.78
C GLY A 670 14.17 2.79 19.47
N GLU A 671 13.71 4.04 19.55
CA GLU A 671 13.41 4.83 18.37
C GLU A 671 14.66 5.46 17.73
N ILE A 672 15.00 5.07 16.50
CA ILE A 672 15.98 5.75 15.65
C ILE A 672 15.33 7.00 15.06
N LYS A 673 16.03 8.13 15.11
CA LYS A 673 15.51 9.45 14.73
C LYS A 673 15.76 9.78 13.27
N ILE A 674 14.93 10.66 12.71
CA ILE A 674 15.17 11.28 11.41
C ILE A 674 15.73 12.67 11.64
N VAL A 675 16.93 12.92 11.10
CA VAL A 675 17.64 14.21 11.19
C VAL A 675 17.84 14.78 9.80
N GLU A 676 18.05 16.09 9.74
CA GLU A 676 18.41 16.78 8.50
C GLU A 676 19.93 16.81 8.36
N GLU A 677 20.45 16.39 7.23
CA GLU A 677 21.86 16.41 6.94
C GLU A 677 22.30 17.85 6.62
N GLU A 678 23.30 18.33 7.35
CA GLU A 678 23.82 19.69 7.18
C GLU A 678 24.32 19.93 5.75
N GLY A 679 23.88 21.02 5.14
CA GLY A 679 24.29 21.47 3.81
C GLY A 679 23.52 20.85 2.63
N SER A 680 22.93 19.67 2.76
CA SER A 680 22.14 19.04 1.69
C SER A 680 20.61 19.18 1.89
N GLY A 681 20.17 19.37 3.15
CA GLY A 681 18.75 19.37 3.51
C GLY A 681 18.08 17.99 3.36
N LYS A 682 18.86 16.93 3.11
CA LYS A 682 18.37 15.57 2.99
C LYS A 682 18.01 14.99 4.36
N LEU A 683 16.88 14.32 4.45
CA LEU A 683 16.48 13.60 5.66
C LEU A 683 17.16 12.23 5.70
N VAL A 684 17.82 11.92 6.81
CA VAL A 684 18.55 10.67 7.06
C VAL A 684 18.20 10.09 8.43
N TRP A 685 18.31 8.77 8.56
CA TRP A 685 18.15 8.09 9.83
C TRP A 685 19.43 8.16 10.66
N GLU A 686 19.29 8.46 11.96
CA GLU A 686 20.41 8.57 12.88
C GLU A 686 20.10 7.91 14.22
N CYS A 687 21.03 7.07 14.69
CA CYS A 687 20.92 6.50 16.02
C CYS A 687 21.14 7.59 17.10
N PRO A 688 20.20 7.81 18.03
CA PRO A 688 20.35 8.86 19.04
C PRO A 688 21.44 8.57 20.07
N ASN A 689 21.89 7.31 20.17
CA ASN A 689 22.92 6.90 21.14
C ASN A 689 24.34 7.04 20.61
N CYS A 690 24.60 6.69 19.35
CA CYS A 690 25.97 6.68 18.80
C CYS A 690 26.17 7.51 17.53
N GLY A 691 25.13 8.14 17.00
CA GLY A 691 25.18 8.96 15.79
C GLY A 691 25.36 8.15 14.49
N ASN A 692 25.22 6.81 14.54
CA ASN A 692 25.29 5.98 13.34
C ASN A 692 24.22 6.39 12.34
N ARG A 693 24.60 6.61 11.05
CA ARG A 693 23.73 6.95 9.92
C ARG A 693 23.74 5.88 8.82
N ASN A 694 24.53 4.82 9.00
CA ASN A 694 24.58 3.72 8.04
C ASN A 694 23.36 2.81 8.23
N GLN A 695 22.45 2.85 7.27
CA GLN A 695 21.21 2.04 7.30
C GLN A 695 21.49 0.52 7.31
N ASP A 696 22.59 0.05 6.71
CA ASP A 696 22.97 -1.37 6.74
C ASP A 696 23.34 -1.85 8.16
N LYS A 697 23.57 -0.92 9.08
CA LYS A 697 23.92 -1.16 10.48
C LYS A 697 22.82 -0.78 11.46
N MET A 698 21.61 -0.65 10.98
CA MET A 698 20.43 -0.43 11.80
C MET A 698 19.23 -1.18 11.24
N SER A 699 18.32 -1.56 12.11
CA SER A 699 17.02 -2.11 11.75
C SER A 699 15.96 -1.07 12.12
N VAL A 700 15.37 -0.44 11.13
CA VAL A 700 14.31 0.56 11.33
C VAL A 700 13.02 0.01 10.75
N ALA A 701 11.97 -0.03 11.55
CA ALA A 701 10.67 -0.48 11.12
C ALA A 701 9.63 0.64 11.34
N ARG A 702 8.88 0.98 10.29
CA ARG A 702 7.82 2.00 10.35
C ARG A 702 6.59 1.54 9.60
N ARG A 703 5.45 1.89 10.15
CA ARG A 703 4.18 1.72 9.46
C ARG A 703 4.03 2.73 8.33
N THR A 704 3.65 2.22 7.17
CA THR A 704 3.33 3.01 5.99
C THR A 704 1.98 2.59 5.44
N CYS A 705 0.91 3.10 6.04
CA CYS A 705 -0.43 2.91 5.50
C CYS A 705 -0.88 1.44 5.43
N GLY A 706 -0.68 0.69 6.51
CA GLY A 706 -1.21 -0.66 6.65
C GLY A 706 -0.19 -1.79 6.47
N TYR A 707 1.08 -1.49 6.22
CA TYR A 707 2.17 -2.48 6.25
C TYR A 707 3.45 -1.89 6.86
N ILE A 708 4.41 -2.74 7.16
CA ILE A 708 5.70 -2.34 7.75
C ILE A 708 6.74 -2.23 6.63
N GLY A 709 7.33 -1.04 6.48
CA GLY A 709 8.52 -0.83 5.69
C GLY A 709 9.78 -0.91 6.55
N THR A 710 10.87 -1.44 6.01
CA THR A 710 12.06 -1.75 6.81
C THR A 710 13.39 -1.26 6.23
N GLN A 711 13.47 -0.82 4.98
CA GLN A 711 14.77 -0.54 4.34
C GLN A 711 14.83 0.81 3.63
N PHE A 712 14.02 1.02 2.59
CA PHE A 712 14.14 2.17 1.70
C PHE A 712 12.94 3.10 1.81
N TRP A 713 13.19 4.41 1.91
CA TRP A 713 12.18 5.42 2.14
C TRP A 713 12.41 6.61 1.22
N ASN A 714 11.38 7.02 0.45
CA ASN A 714 11.47 8.28 -0.29
C ASN A 714 11.43 9.48 0.66
N GLN A 715 11.95 10.64 0.19
CA GLN A 715 12.05 11.85 1.03
C GLN A 715 10.68 12.37 1.50
N GLY A 716 9.63 12.19 0.71
CA GLY A 716 8.28 12.57 1.11
C GLY A 716 7.76 11.71 2.27
N ARG A 717 7.95 10.40 2.21
CA ARG A 717 7.59 9.48 3.29
C ARG A 717 8.45 9.71 4.53
N THR A 718 9.74 9.96 4.35
CA THR A 718 10.66 10.27 5.46
C THR A 718 10.24 11.56 6.17
N GLN A 719 9.85 12.60 5.42
CA GLN A 719 9.33 13.83 5.98
C GLN A 719 8.02 13.60 6.73
N GLU A 720 7.08 12.89 6.16
CA GLU A 720 5.80 12.55 6.79
C GLU A 720 6.01 11.84 8.13
N ILE A 721 6.89 10.81 8.16
CA ILE A 721 7.22 10.07 9.39
C ILE A 721 7.86 11.00 10.45
N LYS A 722 8.77 11.87 10.02
CA LYS A 722 9.42 12.85 10.92
C LYS A 722 8.42 13.81 11.57
N GLU A 723 7.40 14.22 10.80
CA GLU A 723 6.42 15.23 11.24
C GLU A 723 5.25 14.63 12.05
N ARG A 724 5.16 13.29 12.17
CA ARG A 724 4.08 12.64 12.93
C ARG A 724 4.10 13.05 14.40
N VAL A 725 2.96 13.53 14.90
CA VAL A 725 2.73 13.77 16.32
C VAL A 725 2.23 12.50 17.02
N LEU A 726 2.51 12.38 18.31
CA LEU A 726 1.99 11.27 19.13
C LEU A 726 0.54 11.57 19.51
N HIS A 727 -0.27 10.51 19.57
CA HIS A 727 -1.69 10.59 19.92
C HIS A 727 -1.99 10.10 21.34
N LEU A 728 -0.99 9.52 22.04
CA LEU A 728 -1.05 9.10 23.45
C LEU A 728 0.08 9.70 24.25
#